data_90c6f7a08358dfd10fc4c2ab614f5ba3
#
_entry.id   90c6f7a08358dfd10fc4c2ab614f5ba3
#
_cell.length_a   1.000
_cell.length_b   1.000
_cell.length_c   1.000
_cell.angle_alpha   90.00
_cell.angle_beta   90.00
_cell.angle_gamma   90.00
#
_symmetry.space_group_name_H-M   'P 1'
#
loop_
_entity.id
_entity.type
_entity.pdbx_description
1 polymer ?
#
loop_
_entity_poly.entity_id
_entity_poly.type
_entity_poly.pdbx_seq_one_letter_code
_entity_poly.pdbx_strand_id
1 'polypeptide(L)'
;MLLEQLLSSKNRFVIPFCLIVFSINLFSQNSISLSQNTNNYLNQNTEKRIFISSVEGLNIFDGLHNKIYKPSSHNMYGKNIQSDFFEDNTGKVWFCTYKAIHCYDPLTDDFEFFFIRDNQGNDVQLDYRIIALRGDHLWIHVDHSIHQWNIKTKTSSKIAKSPTSIIESAQLEPSSNHLLLMAAEGVYYGNIRHQGSSYHLITNQYCISSLYDGKNGFYLGTSTGLLLHFDFLTSKLRLVDRFSNISVRRLAFISPERLLISCTDRIVEYNIQTREKVVDRILPSNIASSKSKQFLFCKIIDNTVWVSQDGIGVSFYPFKKKINHQLQLADYTFPSVNGIFPFNDLTVITTKANGILIIDKESNILKHIQKAGKYNNFSVVSGVKESSNTLLFTIEENLFRLKIYDHSIKQLKNSSDYEPVYIPSIIKINSSKFLCSTYQDKLYELHIDKNSYSFLRLDSLDLNTSMTTLLQSIDTSNYLVSANEESVLKITRRDGSYEVKHSLDLAGGIKFFKMRNDSIGLLANSNGLYNYNIFTNKLSQIIDKDKVLVQTIYAAYPDAHENIWCISNSGILSYSTKDNRVHIYSKNDGVQATEFNTNAHLQLEDKKLLFGGVNGLNTFYPDSISLSQNSAPVIITSYNINDTISSMFGVPAYLKDMTLPYSENTLSFSFHAIDYINPQRTKVKYKLVGVDDNYVNSYQANGEVRYANLDPGNYILSFIGANADGVWNKKVKEINIRINPPWWQLWYVQLAFIFGSIALLWWIIKSYYRRKLVLQDYKLREQKLIIEKQKALTEERKRIAGEMHDDLGGGLTTIKFLSHRALTKAASEDEKNILENITKKSQQLVTNMSEIIWAMNADYDDMDSLIAYTRRYAAEYLSQFEIVFKQEVHGDIIKISLGGEKRRNIFLVIKEALHNVVKHAEASRVISKFEFTTHHLYIKIIDDGKGIPGEGETNYFGNGLKNMQERISKLDGTMEIKQSGGLTLIFKLEIKNLNSV
;
A
#
# COMPACT_ATOMS: atom_id res chain seq x y z
N MET A 1 16.99 14.37 -29.43
CA MET A 1 18.33 14.17 -29.96
C MET A 1 18.99 12.83 -29.61
N LEU A 2 18.90 12.31 -28.38
CA LEU A 2 19.40 10.96 -28.08
C LEU A 2 18.42 9.85 -28.52
N LEU A 3 17.12 10.12 -28.58
CA LEU A 3 16.11 9.16 -29.05
C LEU A 3 16.07 9.01 -30.58
N GLU A 4 16.45 10.03 -31.32
CA GLU A 4 16.50 10.00 -32.78
C GLU A 4 17.76 9.29 -33.31
N GLN A 5 18.87 9.30 -32.58
CA GLN A 5 20.07 8.54 -32.95
C GLN A 5 19.94 7.03 -32.68
N LEU A 6 19.05 6.59 -31.78
CA LEU A 6 18.80 5.17 -31.49
C LEU A 6 17.84 4.51 -32.51
N LEU A 7 17.09 5.29 -33.27
CA LEU A 7 16.16 4.78 -34.28
C LEU A 7 16.77 4.56 -35.65
N SER A 8 18.02 5.00 -35.88
CA SER A 8 18.69 4.91 -37.17
C SER A 8 19.66 3.73 -37.33
N SER A 9 19.87 2.92 -36.30
CA SER A 9 20.77 1.77 -36.40
C SER A 9 19.99 0.46 -36.64
N LYS A 10 20.49 -0.32 -37.60
CA LYS A 10 19.92 -1.57 -38.15
C LYS A 10 19.77 -2.75 -37.17
N ASN A 11 19.49 -2.56 -35.89
CA ASN A 11 19.27 -3.65 -34.93
C ASN A 11 17.80 -3.78 -34.53
N ARG A 12 16.96 -4.20 -35.49
CA ARG A 12 15.51 -4.48 -35.27
C ARG A 12 15.20 -5.72 -34.41
N PHE A 13 16.20 -6.46 -33.94
CA PHE A 13 15.99 -7.71 -33.19
C PHE A 13 16.18 -7.59 -31.67
N VAL A 14 16.76 -6.52 -31.15
CA VAL A 14 17.02 -6.36 -29.69
C VAL A 14 15.85 -5.69 -28.96
N ILE A 15 15.10 -4.82 -29.65
CA ILE A 15 13.99 -4.07 -29.04
C ILE A 15 12.79 -4.96 -28.68
N PRO A 16 12.39 -6.00 -29.48
CA PRO A 16 11.31 -6.91 -29.07
C PRO A 16 11.69 -7.77 -27.87
N PHE A 17 12.97 -8.15 -27.73
CA PHE A 17 13.41 -9.01 -26.62
C PHE A 17 13.48 -8.24 -25.30
N CYS A 18 13.91 -6.99 -25.31
CA CYS A 18 13.86 -6.14 -24.12
C CYS A 18 12.41 -5.78 -23.71
N LEU A 19 11.52 -5.54 -24.69
CA LEU A 19 10.11 -5.28 -24.41
C LEU A 19 9.38 -6.54 -23.90
N ILE A 20 9.74 -7.73 -24.35
CA ILE A 20 9.17 -9.00 -23.86
C ILE A 20 9.71 -9.32 -22.45
N VAL A 21 10.98 -9.07 -22.17
CA VAL A 21 11.55 -9.26 -20.82
C VAL A 21 11.01 -8.19 -19.85
N PHE A 22 10.74 -6.96 -20.31
CA PHE A 22 10.11 -5.91 -19.51
C PHE A 22 8.60 -6.09 -19.32
N SER A 23 7.90 -6.80 -20.22
CA SER A 23 6.45 -7.04 -20.10
C SER A 23 6.08 -8.15 -19.10
N ILE A 24 7.03 -9.01 -18.69
CA ILE A 24 6.76 -10.16 -17.79
C ILE A 24 6.71 -9.74 -16.30
N ASN A 25 7.25 -8.59 -15.91
CA ASN A 25 7.32 -8.18 -14.49
C ASN A 25 6.24 -7.20 -14.01
N LEU A 26 5.17 -6.97 -14.79
CA LEU A 26 4.10 -6.03 -14.43
C LEU A 26 2.87 -6.68 -13.78
N PHE A 27 2.89 -7.98 -13.56
CA PHE A 27 1.68 -8.74 -13.23
C PHE A 27 1.67 -9.30 -11.82
N SER A 28 1.75 -8.57 -10.83
CA SER A 28 1.18 -8.82 -9.51
C SER A 28 1.94 -8.09 -8.41
N GLN A 29 1.30 -7.15 -7.80
CA GLN A 29 1.70 -6.62 -6.49
C GLN A 29 1.69 -7.73 -5.41
N ASN A 30 1.13 -8.91 -5.73
CA ASN A 30 0.93 -10.05 -4.84
C ASN A 30 1.57 -11.34 -5.36
N SER A 31 2.72 -11.27 -6.03
CA SER A 31 3.50 -12.45 -6.39
C SER A 31 4.81 -12.51 -5.62
N ILE A 32 5.18 -13.72 -5.23
CA ILE A 32 6.43 -13.99 -4.52
C ILE A 32 7.50 -14.36 -5.53
N SER A 33 8.65 -13.67 -5.47
CA SER A 33 9.85 -14.10 -6.22
C SER A 33 10.41 -15.37 -5.59
N LEU A 34 10.39 -16.46 -6.32
CA LEU A 34 10.79 -17.78 -5.86
C LEU A 34 12.12 -18.20 -6.49
N SER A 35 12.74 -19.22 -5.90
CA SER A 35 13.97 -19.83 -6.45
C SER A 35 13.75 -20.43 -7.83
N GLN A 36 12.55 -20.91 -8.10
CA GLN A 36 12.03 -21.36 -9.40
C GLN A 36 10.51 -21.30 -9.40
N ASN A 37 9.90 -21.10 -10.57
CA ASN A 37 8.47 -20.80 -10.68
C ASN A 37 7.54 -22.02 -10.77
N THR A 38 8.03 -23.25 -10.60
CA THR A 38 7.22 -24.47 -10.56
C THR A 38 7.06 -24.94 -9.12
N ASN A 39 5.84 -24.95 -8.59
CA ASN A 39 5.53 -25.19 -7.18
C ASN A 39 4.36 -26.16 -7.03
N ASN A 40 4.50 -27.16 -6.16
CA ASN A 40 3.50 -28.21 -5.96
C ASN A 40 2.85 -28.20 -4.58
N TYR A 41 3.52 -27.66 -3.56
CA TYR A 41 3.06 -27.71 -2.17
C TYR A 41 3.23 -26.38 -1.48
N LEU A 42 2.25 -26.05 -0.64
CA LEU A 42 2.25 -24.84 0.17
C LEU A 42 1.49 -25.11 1.46
N ASN A 43 2.06 -24.71 2.60
CA ASN A 43 1.38 -24.78 3.89
C ASN A 43 1.80 -23.62 4.80
N GLN A 44 0.96 -23.32 5.78
CA GLN A 44 1.20 -22.30 6.81
C GLN A 44 1.56 -23.00 8.13
N ASN A 45 2.54 -22.47 8.85
CA ASN A 45 2.84 -22.90 10.19
C ASN A 45 2.04 -22.11 11.25
N THR A 46 2.17 -22.50 12.53
CA THR A 46 1.47 -21.85 13.66
C THR A 46 1.87 -20.38 13.87
N GLU A 47 3.08 -19.98 13.44
CA GLU A 47 3.58 -18.61 13.47
C GLU A 47 3.16 -17.78 12.23
N LYS A 48 2.21 -18.32 11.43
CA LYS A 48 1.68 -17.68 10.23
C LYS A 48 2.69 -17.51 9.09
N ARG A 49 3.81 -18.21 9.06
CA ARG A 49 4.72 -18.20 7.91
C ARG A 49 4.29 -19.22 6.87
N ILE A 50 4.47 -18.90 5.59
CA ILE A 50 4.10 -19.77 4.47
C ILE A 50 5.34 -20.50 3.95
N PHE A 51 5.28 -21.80 3.96
CA PHE A 51 6.27 -22.71 3.38
C PHE A 51 5.84 -23.06 1.95
N ILE A 52 6.72 -22.81 0.99
CA ILE A 52 6.42 -23.02 -0.44
C ILE A 52 7.51 -23.91 -1.02
N SER A 53 7.11 -25.04 -1.60
CA SER A 53 8.02 -25.91 -2.33
C SER A 53 8.41 -25.31 -3.69
N SER A 54 9.63 -25.52 -4.13
CA SER A 54 10.05 -25.33 -5.51
C SER A 54 10.91 -26.50 -5.96
N VAL A 55 11.14 -26.65 -7.26
CA VAL A 55 12.00 -27.72 -7.80
C VAL A 55 13.43 -27.60 -7.27
N GLU A 56 13.89 -26.40 -6.93
CA GLU A 56 15.25 -26.15 -6.45
C GLU A 56 15.35 -26.06 -4.92
N GLY A 57 14.28 -26.17 -4.17
CA GLY A 57 14.33 -26.12 -2.71
C GLY A 57 13.09 -25.56 -2.02
N LEU A 58 13.30 -24.98 -0.86
CA LEU A 58 12.25 -24.43 0.02
C LEU A 58 12.29 -22.90 0.01
N ASN A 59 11.10 -22.29 -0.02
CA ASN A 59 10.92 -20.86 0.19
C ASN A 59 10.04 -20.67 1.42
N ILE A 60 10.43 -19.74 2.31
CA ILE A 60 9.64 -19.38 3.51
C ILE A 60 9.28 -17.89 3.41
N PHE A 61 8.00 -17.62 3.30
CA PHE A 61 7.45 -16.27 3.16
C PHE A 61 6.74 -15.81 4.44
N ASP A 62 7.06 -14.63 4.92
CA ASP A 62 6.55 -14.05 6.17
C ASP A 62 5.54 -12.89 5.96
N GLY A 63 5.10 -12.69 4.72
CA GLY A 63 4.19 -11.61 4.33
C GLY A 63 4.88 -10.42 3.66
N LEU A 64 6.18 -10.20 3.91
CA LEU A 64 6.98 -9.15 3.28
C LEU A 64 8.24 -9.70 2.62
N HIS A 65 8.92 -10.66 3.26
CA HIS A 65 10.19 -11.19 2.80
C HIS A 65 10.05 -12.68 2.44
N ASN A 66 10.77 -13.09 1.41
CA ASN A 66 10.88 -14.50 1.03
C ASN A 66 12.31 -14.97 1.24
N LYS A 67 12.50 -15.91 2.19
CA LYS A 67 13.78 -16.55 2.43
C LYS A 67 13.87 -17.85 1.64
N ILE A 68 14.94 -17.98 0.86
CA ILE A 68 15.14 -19.10 -0.10
C ILE A 68 16.22 -20.04 0.43
N TYR A 69 15.91 -21.31 0.52
CA TYR A 69 16.80 -22.38 0.92
C TYR A 69 17.04 -23.34 -0.25
N LYS A 70 18.31 -23.50 -0.65
CA LYS A 70 18.73 -24.40 -1.73
C LYS A 70 19.67 -25.49 -1.21
N PRO A 71 19.62 -26.71 -1.75
CA PRO A 71 20.54 -27.78 -1.34
C PRO A 71 22.03 -27.43 -1.48
N SER A 72 22.38 -26.55 -2.42
CA SER A 72 23.76 -26.11 -2.66
C SER A 72 24.33 -25.19 -1.57
N SER A 73 23.49 -24.55 -0.78
CA SER A 73 23.88 -23.55 0.21
C SER A 73 23.39 -23.85 1.64
N HIS A 74 22.59 -24.90 1.80
CA HIS A 74 21.97 -25.27 3.07
C HIS A 74 22.04 -26.79 3.23
N ASN A 75 21.99 -27.29 4.46
CA ASN A 75 22.07 -28.72 4.78
C ASN A 75 20.79 -29.49 4.36
N MET A 76 20.45 -29.44 3.08
CA MET A 76 19.32 -30.16 2.47
C MET A 76 19.83 -31.26 1.54
N TYR A 77 19.30 -32.48 1.67
CA TYR A 77 19.67 -33.61 0.82
C TYR A 77 18.62 -33.81 -0.29
N GLY A 78 19.01 -33.55 -1.53
CA GLY A 78 18.14 -33.66 -2.73
C GLY A 78 17.37 -32.35 -3.02
N LYS A 79 16.97 -32.27 -4.27
CA LYS A 79 16.11 -31.19 -4.78
C LYS A 79 14.66 -31.68 -4.81
N ASN A 80 13.73 -30.89 -5.28
CA ASN A 80 12.35 -31.24 -5.57
C ASN A 80 11.59 -31.84 -4.38
N ILE A 81 10.94 -30.98 -3.62
CA ILE A 81 10.11 -31.37 -2.46
C ILE A 81 8.85 -32.10 -2.98
N GLN A 82 8.61 -33.30 -2.43
CA GLN A 82 7.58 -34.25 -2.87
C GLN A 82 6.42 -34.44 -1.87
N SER A 83 6.39 -33.71 -0.78
CA SER A 83 5.29 -33.78 0.19
C SER A 83 4.80 -32.39 0.60
N ASP A 84 3.63 -32.32 1.21
CA ASP A 84 3.18 -31.14 1.97
C ASP A 84 4.10 -30.93 3.20
N PHE A 85 3.92 -29.82 3.89
CA PHE A 85 4.67 -29.44 5.07
C PHE A 85 3.84 -29.75 6.34
N PHE A 86 4.47 -30.41 7.29
CA PHE A 86 3.85 -30.84 8.54
C PHE A 86 4.61 -30.23 9.72
N GLU A 87 3.93 -29.45 10.55
CA GLU A 87 4.51 -28.86 11.76
C GLU A 87 4.22 -29.80 12.96
N ASP A 88 5.24 -30.11 13.74
CA ASP A 88 5.09 -30.89 14.95
C ASP A 88 4.81 -30.00 16.18
N ASN A 89 4.55 -30.63 17.34
CA ASN A 89 4.21 -29.93 18.57
C ASN A 89 5.36 -29.05 19.10
N THR A 90 6.58 -29.17 18.58
CA THR A 90 7.74 -28.36 18.94
C THR A 90 7.93 -27.17 18.00
N GLY A 91 7.12 -27.09 16.92
CA GLY A 91 7.23 -26.08 15.87
C GLY A 91 8.19 -26.43 14.75
N LYS A 92 8.80 -27.61 14.75
CA LYS A 92 9.66 -28.09 13.65
C LYS A 92 8.79 -28.50 12.47
N VAL A 93 9.29 -28.22 11.25
CA VAL A 93 8.54 -28.49 10.02
C VAL A 93 9.17 -29.65 9.26
N TRP A 94 8.36 -30.69 9.02
CA TRP A 94 8.74 -31.93 8.37
C TRP A 94 8.23 -31.95 6.92
N PHE A 95 9.10 -32.35 6.02
CA PHE A 95 8.80 -32.55 4.60
C PHE A 95 9.75 -33.58 4.01
N CYS A 96 9.51 -34.00 2.78
CA CYS A 96 10.47 -34.87 2.09
C CYS A 96 10.81 -34.35 0.69
N THR A 97 12.04 -34.63 0.29
CA THR A 97 12.47 -34.63 -1.10
C THR A 97 12.30 -36.04 -1.65
N TYR A 98 12.53 -36.24 -2.94
CA TYR A 98 12.51 -37.59 -3.51
C TYR A 98 13.61 -38.54 -2.95
N LYS A 99 14.58 -38.00 -2.17
CA LYS A 99 15.71 -38.76 -1.66
C LYS A 99 15.73 -38.93 -0.13
N ALA A 100 15.07 -38.07 0.64
CA ALA A 100 15.20 -38.10 2.10
C ALA A 100 14.00 -37.42 2.79
N ILE A 101 13.84 -37.72 4.07
CA ILE A 101 12.96 -37.00 5.02
C ILE A 101 13.74 -35.82 5.57
N HIS A 102 13.13 -34.66 5.65
CA HIS A 102 13.76 -33.44 6.17
C HIS A 102 12.99 -32.89 7.37
N CYS A 103 13.73 -32.37 8.31
CA CYS A 103 13.25 -31.60 9.44
C CYS A 103 13.88 -30.21 9.40
N TYR A 104 13.10 -29.17 9.20
CA TYR A 104 13.53 -27.79 9.38
C TYR A 104 13.27 -27.37 10.81
N ASP A 105 14.31 -26.98 11.53
CA ASP A 105 14.21 -26.41 12.85
C ASP A 105 14.21 -24.87 12.73
N PRO A 106 13.05 -24.21 12.95
CA PRO A 106 12.97 -22.77 12.84
C PRO A 106 13.72 -22.00 13.94
N LEU A 107 14.10 -22.66 15.06
CA LEU A 107 14.87 -22.03 16.13
C LEU A 107 16.36 -21.88 15.78
N THR A 108 16.92 -22.87 15.10
CA THR A 108 18.32 -22.88 14.67
C THR A 108 18.49 -22.43 13.22
N ASP A 109 17.39 -22.36 12.46
CA ASP A 109 17.37 -22.06 11.03
C ASP A 109 18.17 -23.08 10.18
N ASP A 110 18.16 -24.33 10.58
CA ASP A 110 18.95 -25.40 9.99
C ASP A 110 18.08 -26.62 9.65
N PHE A 111 18.62 -27.51 8.83
CA PHE A 111 17.97 -28.73 8.36
C PHE A 111 18.67 -29.95 8.87
N GLU A 112 17.91 -30.90 9.35
CA GLU A 112 18.34 -32.28 9.52
C GLU A 112 17.64 -33.12 8.44
N PHE A 113 18.33 -34.19 7.94
CA PHE A 113 17.74 -35.15 7.04
C PHE A 113 17.94 -36.58 7.50
N PHE A 114 17.01 -37.46 7.12
CA PHE A 114 16.95 -38.85 7.58
C PHE A 114 16.59 -39.78 6.46
N PHE A 115 17.02 -41.05 6.58
CA PHE A 115 16.67 -42.13 5.67
C PHE A 115 15.90 -43.24 6.40
N ILE A 116 15.01 -43.90 5.69
CA ILE A 116 14.47 -45.21 6.13
C ILE A 116 15.45 -46.27 5.68
N ARG A 117 15.75 -47.23 6.55
CA ARG A 117 16.65 -48.35 6.24
C ARG A 117 15.88 -49.57 5.82
N ASP A 118 16.42 -50.30 4.85
CA ASP A 118 15.91 -51.61 4.44
C ASP A 118 16.22 -52.70 5.45
N ASN A 119 15.76 -53.95 5.18
CA ASN A 119 16.04 -55.08 6.06
C ASN A 119 17.52 -55.50 6.12
N GLN A 120 18.35 -54.94 5.24
CA GLN A 120 19.81 -55.18 5.18
C GLN A 120 20.57 -54.04 5.86
N GLY A 121 19.89 -53.01 6.34
CA GLY A 121 20.47 -51.83 7.01
C GLY A 121 20.94 -50.72 6.06
N ASN A 122 20.68 -50.84 4.75
CA ASN A 122 21.03 -49.82 3.77
C ASN A 122 19.99 -48.73 3.72
N ASP A 123 20.42 -47.50 3.50
CA ASP A 123 19.56 -46.33 3.37
C ASP A 123 18.76 -46.45 2.02
N VAL A 124 17.44 -46.44 2.12
CA VAL A 124 16.55 -46.43 0.96
C VAL A 124 16.53 -45.03 0.37
N GLN A 125 17.05 -44.86 -0.84
CA GLN A 125 17.10 -43.59 -1.55
C GLN A 125 16.10 -43.56 -2.71
N LEU A 126 14.83 -43.82 -2.41
CA LEU A 126 13.74 -43.85 -3.35
C LEU A 126 12.67 -42.83 -2.97
N ASP A 127 11.68 -42.65 -3.82
CA ASP A 127 10.62 -41.64 -3.73
C ASP A 127 9.93 -41.58 -2.34
N TYR A 128 10.36 -40.67 -1.50
CA TYR A 128 9.73 -40.44 -0.18
C TYR A 128 8.52 -39.53 -0.30
N ARG A 129 7.41 -39.90 0.31
CA ARG A 129 6.24 -39.03 0.46
C ARG A 129 5.67 -39.11 1.87
N ILE A 130 5.64 -38.01 2.59
CA ILE A 130 4.93 -37.92 3.86
C ILE A 130 3.44 -37.84 3.56
N ILE A 131 2.68 -38.74 4.16
CA ILE A 131 1.22 -38.83 4.03
C ILE A 131 0.53 -38.00 5.10
N ALA A 132 1.00 -38.11 6.35
CA ALA A 132 0.42 -37.44 7.49
C ALA A 132 1.40 -37.36 8.67
N LEU A 133 1.14 -36.42 9.59
CA LEU A 133 1.75 -36.39 10.91
C LEU A 133 0.65 -36.59 11.96
N ARG A 134 0.79 -37.57 12.86
CA ARG A 134 -0.11 -37.83 13.97
C ARG A 134 0.67 -37.98 15.28
N GLY A 135 0.52 -37.04 16.19
CA GLY A 135 1.31 -36.97 17.38
C GLY A 135 2.81 -36.95 17.08
N ASP A 136 3.57 -37.90 17.58
CA ASP A 136 5.00 -38.01 17.33
C ASP A 136 5.35 -38.95 16.16
N HIS A 137 4.42 -39.23 15.27
CA HIS A 137 4.63 -40.19 14.17
C HIS A 137 4.31 -39.58 12.79
N LEU A 138 5.28 -39.64 11.90
CA LEU A 138 5.10 -39.41 10.45
C LEU A 138 4.71 -40.71 9.77
N TRP A 139 3.72 -40.64 8.90
CA TRP A 139 3.34 -41.72 8.02
C TRP A 139 3.94 -41.45 6.65
N ILE A 140 4.77 -42.38 6.18
CA ILE A 140 5.62 -42.15 5.00
C ILE A 140 5.44 -43.29 4.03
N HIS A 141 5.16 -42.98 2.78
CA HIS A 141 5.27 -43.93 1.67
C HIS A 141 6.70 -43.87 1.10
N VAL A 142 7.31 -45.03 0.93
CA VAL A 142 8.58 -45.21 0.24
C VAL A 142 8.58 -46.55 -0.46
N ASP A 143 8.86 -46.58 -1.76
CA ASP A 143 8.78 -47.77 -2.60
C ASP A 143 7.43 -48.49 -2.40
N HIS A 144 7.40 -49.80 -2.37
CA HIS A 144 6.22 -50.61 -2.11
C HIS A 144 5.83 -50.75 -0.63
N SER A 145 6.06 -49.69 0.19
CA SER A 145 5.80 -49.80 1.63
C SER A 145 5.40 -48.51 2.28
N ILE A 146 4.61 -48.65 3.33
CA ILE A 146 4.21 -47.56 4.20
C ILE A 146 4.88 -47.74 5.55
N HIS A 147 5.56 -46.75 5.99
CA HIS A 147 6.31 -46.71 7.24
C HIS A 147 5.71 -45.72 8.20
N GLN A 148 5.79 -46.05 9.50
CA GLN A 148 5.57 -45.12 10.60
C GLN A 148 6.93 -44.71 11.15
N TRP A 149 7.25 -43.41 11.05
CA TRP A 149 8.49 -42.83 11.53
C TRP A 149 8.24 -42.07 12.80
N ASN A 150 8.93 -42.45 13.90
CA ASN A 150 8.86 -41.73 15.15
C ASN A 150 9.84 -40.56 15.14
N ILE A 151 9.30 -39.32 15.28
CA ILE A 151 10.11 -38.08 15.19
C ILE A 151 11.05 -37.88 16.37
N LYS A 152 10.74 -38.49 17.55
CA LYS A 152 11.58 -38.41 18.77
C LYS A 152 12.73 -39.42 18.75
N THR A 153 12.43 -40.68 18.45
CA THR A 153 13.44 -41.75 18.47
C THR A 153 14.19 -41.87 17.15
N LYS A 154 13.72 -41.18 16.08
CA LYS A 154 14.27 -41.22 14.73
C LYS A 154 14.32 -42.64 14.16
N THR A 155 13.36 -43.47 14.52
CA THR A 155 13.25 -44.87 14.07
C THR A 155 12.00 -45.09 13.23
N SER A 156 12.09 -45.99 12.28
CA SER A 156 10.98 -46.37 11.42
C SER A 156 10.51 -47.82 11.68
N SER A 157 9.21 -48.03 11.51
CA SER A 157 8.61 -49.36 11.46
C SER A 157 7.75 -49.47 10.21
N LYS A 158 7.92 -50.55 9.47
CA LYS A 158 7.06 -50.88 8.33
C LYS A 158 5.71 -51.35 8.83
N ILE A 159 4.65 -50.67 8.40
CA ILE A 159 3.27 -50.97 8.89
C ILE A 159 2.40 -51.64 7.84
N ALA A 160 2.66 -51.34 6.54
CA ALA A 160 1.89 -51.96 5.47
C ALA A 160 2.72 -52.07 4.17
N LYS A 161 2.33 -52.97 3.26
CA LYS A 161 2.77 -52.94 1.87
C LYS A 161 1.92 -51.95 1.10
N SER A 162 2.51 -51.28 0.13
CA SER A 162 1.79 -50.44 -0.84
C SER A 162 1.47 -51.26 -2.08
N PRO A 163 0.33 -51.06 -2.73
CA PRO A 163 0.01 -51.73 -4.01
C PRO A 163 0.89 -51.23 -5.16
N THR A 164 1.52 -50.10 -5.02
CA THR A 164 2.36 -49.44 -6.04
C THR A 164 3.64 -48.89 -5.44
N SER A 165 4.70 -48.83 -6.27
CA SER A 165 6.00 -48.22 -5.88
C SER A 165 5.96 -46.70 -5.88
N ILE A 166 5.17 -46.10 -6.77
CA ILE A 166 5.07 -44.64 -6.94
C ILE A 166 3.63 -44.21 -6.72
N ILE A 167 3.42 -43.24 -5.82
CA ILE A 167 2.14 -42.63 -5.62
C ILE A 167 2.19 -41.16 -6.03
N GLU A 168 1.13 -40.64 -6.61
CA GLU A 168 0.98 -39.21 -6.93
C GLU A 168 0.58 -38.41 -5.70
N SER A 169 -0.30 -38.99 -4.91
CA SER A 169 -0.77 -38.38 -3.64
C SER A 169 -1.36 -39.49 -2.75
N ALA A 170 -1.44 -39.18 -1.44
CA ALA A 170 -2.11 -40.02 -0.50
C ALA A 170 -2.85 -39.18 0.54
N GLN A 171 -3.93 -39.70 1.06
CA GLN A 171 -4.70 -39.06 2.13
C GLN A 171 -5.12 -40.06 3.21
N LEU A 172 -4.75 -39.76 4.42
CA LEU A 172 -5.14 -40.51 5.60
C LEU A 172 -6.37 -39.84 6.25
N GLU A 173 -7.41 -40.59 6.51
CA GLU A 173 -8.59 -40.09 7.21
C GLU A 173 -8.20 -39.69 8.65
N PRO A 174 -8.56 -38.47 9.12
CA PRO A 174 -8.00 -37.91 10.36
C PRO A 174 -8.23 -38.69 11.65
N SER A 175 -9.32 -39.38 11.77
CA SER A 175 -9.74 -40.09 13.00
C SER A 175 -9.48 -41.62 12.95
N SER A 176 -9.23 -42.18 11.78
CA SER A 176 -9.05 -43.63 11.61
C SER A 176 -7.75 -43.96 10.86
N ASN A 177 -7.54 -45.25 10.61
CA ASN A 177 -6.39 -45.73 9.83
C ASN A 177 -6.75 -46.06 8.35
N HIS A 178 -7.84 -45.47 7.88
CA HIS A 178 -8.24 -45.60 6.49
C HIS A 178 -7.36 -44.68 5.59
N LEU A 179 -6.76 -45.30 4.58
CA LEU A 179 -5.82 -44.66 3.70
C LEU A 179 -6.30 -44.76 2.24
N LEU A 180 -6.28 -43.61 1.58
CA LEU A 180 -6.45 -43.49 0.14
C LEU A 180 -5.09 -43.25 -0.51
N LEU A 181 -4.75 -44.08 -1.52
CA LEU A 181 -3.54 -43.94 -2.33
C LEU A 181 -3.92 -43.65 -3.77
N MET A 182 -3.34 -42.65 -4.36
CA MET A 182 -3.52 -42.36 -5.79
C MET A 182 -2.22 -42.63 -6.56
N ALA A 183 -2.32 -43.47 -7.55
CA ALA A 183 -1.21 -43.84 -8.42
C ALA A 183 -1.61 -43.70 -9.89
N ALA A 184 -0.65 -43.90 -10.80
CA ALA A 184 -0.90 -43.84 -12.23
C ALA A 184 -1.90 -44.92 -12.70
N GLU A 185 -1.88 -46.07 -12.03
CA GLU A 185 -2.73 -47.23 -12.35
C GLU A 185 -4.17 -47.09 -11.80
N GLY A 186 -4.39 -46.14 -10.87
CA GLY A 186 -5.71 -45.93 -10.26
C GLY A 186 -5.66 -45.48 -8.81
N VAL A 187 -6.82 -45.55 -8.15
CA VAL A 187 -7.00 -45.18 -6.75
C VAL A 187 -7.24 -46.41 -5.89
N TYR A 188 -6.46 -46.56 -4.86
CA TYR A 188 -6.54 -47.67 -3.93
C TYR A 188 -7.01 -47.17 -2.56
N TYR A 189 -7.84 -47.95 -1.90
CA TYR A 189 -8.32 -47.67 -0.55
C TYR A 189 -8.12 -48.87 0.35
N GLY A 190 -7.66 -48.63 1.59
CA GLY A 190 -7.41 -49.74 2.53
C GLY A 190 -7.35 -49.26 3.98
N ASN A 191 -7.49 -50.21 4.93
CA ASN A 191 -7.29 -49.93 6.35
C ASN A 191 -5.93 -50.50 6.79
N ILE A 192 -5.05 -49.63 7.28
CA ILE A 192 -3.66 -49.96 7.62
C ILE A 192 -3.41 -50.33 9.09
N ARG A 193 -4.42 -50.85 9.80
CA ARG A 193 -4.28 -51.26 11.23
C ARG A 193 -3.40 -52.49 11.47
N HIS A 194 -3.18 -53.33 10.41
CA HIS A 194 -2.47 -54.62 10.58
C HIS A 194 -1.50 -54.86 9.43
N GLN A 195 -0.37 -55.53 9.72
CA GLN A 195 0.50 -56.11 8.72
C GLN A 195 -0.29 -57.13 7.89
N GLY A 196 -0.57 -56.86 6.63
CA GLY A 196 -1.43 -57.69 5.78
C GLY A 196 -2.70 -57.00 5.31
N SER A 197 -2.82 -55.69 5.50
CA SER A 197 -3.93 -54.86 5.02
C SER A 197 -4.11 -55.02 3.53
N SER A 198 -5.33 -55.35 3.10
CA SER A 198 -5.69 -55.40 1.67
C SER A 198 -6.09 -54.02 1.20
N TYR A 199 -5.57 -53.61 0.07
CA TYR A 199 -6.02 -52.45 -0.67
C TYR A 199 -7.00 -52.89 -1.74
N HIS A 200 -8.10 -52.17 -1.85
CA HIS A 200 -9.08 -52.37 -2.89
C HIS A 200 -8.93 -51.28 -3.94
N LEU A 201 -8.83 -51.65 -5.20
CA LEU A 201 -8.88 -50.71 -6.33
C LEU A 201 -10.29 -50.14 -6.42
N ILE A 202 -10.43 -48.83 -6.22
CA ILE A 202 -11.73 -48.12 -6.30
C ILE A 202 -12.05 -47.77 -7.74
N THR A 203 -11.03 -47.32 -8.47
CA THR A 203 -11.14 -46.91 -9.86
C THR A 203 -9.76 -47.00 -10.53
N ASN A 204 -9.73 -47.34 -11.80
CA ASN A 204 -8.55 -47.28 -12.68
C ASN A 204 -8.41 -45.91 -13.39
N GLN A 205 -9.24 -44.91 -13.01
CA GLN A 205 -9.08 -43.53 -13.46
C GLN A 205 -7.85 -42.92 -12.82
N TYR A 206 -7.03 -42.22 -13.61
CA TYR A 206 -5.89 -41.48 -13.09
C TYR A 206 -6.35 -40.23 -12.32
N CYS A 207 -6.36 -40.34 -11.02
CA CYS A 207 -6.72 -39.25 -10.08
C CYS A 207 -5.45 -38.57 -9.59
N ILE A 208 -5.46 -37.24 -9.62
CA ILE A 208 -4.32 -36.40 -9.25
C ILE A 208 -4.60 -35.53 -8.01
N SER A 209 -5.83 -35.52 -7.53
CA SER A 209 -6.20 -34.80 -6.31
C SER A 209 -7.25 -35.53 -5.50
N SER A 210 -7.18 -35.42 -4.18
CA SER A 210 -8.16 -35.91 -3.24
C SER A 210 -8.44 -34.86 -2.14
N LEU A 211 -9.64 -34.94 -1.55
CA LEU A 211 -10.05 -34.11 -0.42
C LEU A 211 -11.02 -34.89 0.44
N TYR A 212 -10.70 -35.09 1.70
CA TYR A 212 -11.60 -35.71 2.69
C TYR A 212 -12.82 -34.82 2.94
N ASP A 213 -14.03 -35.37 2.91
CA ASP A 213 -15.28 -34.62 3.00
C ASP A 213 -15.68 -34.21 4.44
N GLY A 214 -14.86 -34.58 5.42
CA GLY A 214 -15.13 -34.34 6.84
C GLY A 214 -16.16 -35.32 7.47
N LYS A 215 -16.60 -36.33 6.71
CA LYS A 215 -17.57 -37.32 7.13
C LYS A 215 -17.08 -38.75 6.81
N ASN A 216 -17.51 -39.30 5.70
CA ASN A 216 -17.31 -40.71 5.35
C ASN A 216 -16.74 -40.91 3.97
N GLY A 217 -16.21 -39.88 3.32
CA GLY A 217 -15.81 -39.97 1.94
C GLY A 217 -14.68 -39.05 1.50
N PHE A 218 -14.30 -39.25 0.25
CA PHE A 218 -13.29 -38.43 -0.39
C PHE A 218 -13.78 -37.93 -1.75
N TYR A 219 -13.63 -36.64 -1.99
CA TYR A 219 -13.72 -36.09 -3.35
C TYR A 219 -12.41 -36.40 -4.10
N LEU A 220 -12.52 -36.84 -5.35
CA LEU A 220 -11.39 -37.20 -6.20
C LEU A 220 -11.45 -36.40 -7.48
N GLY A 221 -10.34 -35.79 -7.87
CA GLY A 221 -10.19 -35.10 -9.15
C GLY A 221 -9.31 -35.88 -10.10
N THR A 222 -9.80 -36.09 -11.35
CA THR A 222 -9.08 -36.88 -12.37
C THR A 222 -8.33 -36.00 -13.36
N SER A 223 -7.35 -36.57 -14.03
CA SER A 223 -6.64 -35.98 -15.18
C SER A 223 -7.55 -35.69 -16.37
N THR A 224 -8.68 -36.41 -16.48
CA THR A 224 -9.66 -36.28 -17.56
C THR A 224 -10.81 -35.32 -17.23
N GLY A 225 -10.76 -34.63 -16.06
CA GLY A 225 -11.74 -33.64 -15.68
C GLY A 225 -12.98 -34.17 -14.97
N LEU A 226 -12.93 -35.34 -14.40
CA LEU A 226 -14.03 -35.86 -13.58
C LEU A 226 -13.82 -35.44 -12.13
N LEU A 227 -14.89 -35.02 -11.48
CA LEU A 227 -15.01 -34.91 -10.02
C LEU A 227 -15.83 -36.11 -9.53
N LEU A 228 -15.18 -36.97 -8.78
CA LEU A 228 -15.78 -38.18 -8.22
C LEU A 228 -15.91 -38.03 -6.70
N HIS A 229 -16.82 -38.77 -6.09
CA HIS A 229 -16.92 -38.92 -4.64
C HIS A 229 -16.94 -40.39 -4.27
N PHE A 230 -16.02 -40.81 -3.44
CA PHE A 230 -15.93 -42.13 -2.88
C PHE A 230 -16.42 -42.13 -1.44
N ASP A 231 -17.45 -42.90 -1.14
CA ASP A 231 -17.94 -43.14 0.23
C ASP A 231 -17.36 -44.47 0.72
N PHE A 232 -16.52 -44.41 1.76
CA PHE A 232 -15.81 -45.56 2.26
C PHE A 232 -16.64 -46.47 3.19
N LEU A 233 -17.75 -46.01 3.73
CA LEU A 233 -18.67 -46.86 4.51
C LEU A 233 -19.47 -47.77 3.58
N THR A 234 -19.93 -47.25 2.45
CA THR A 234 -20.71 -47.99 1.49
C THR A 234 -19.86 -48.62 0.35
N SER A 235 -18.56 -48.26 0.27
CA SER A 235 -17.62 -48.63 -0.79
C SER A 235 -18.12 -48.22 -2.18
N LYS A 236 -18.93 -47.15 -2.27
CA LYS A 236 -19.48 -46.66 -3.54
C LYS A 236 -18.75 -45.47 -4.07
N LEU A 237 -18.39 -45.56 -5.35
CA LEU A 237 -17.86 -44.43 -6.13
C LEU A 237 -18.98 -43.83 -6.99
N ARG A 238 -19.15 -42.52 -6.94
CA ARG A 238 -20.16 -41.80 -7.76
C ARG A 238 -19.52 -40.62 -8.49
N LEU A 239 -20.01 -40.37 -9.68
CA LEU A 239 -19.69 -39.15 -10.43
C LEU A 239 -20.45 -37.98 -9.83
N VAL A 240 -19.72 -36.95 -9.40
CA VAL A 240 -20.30 -35.69 -8.92
C VAL A 240 -20.55 -34.75 -10.09
N ASP A 241 -19.49 -34.50 -10.90
CA ASP A 241 -19.58 -33.61 -12.06
C ASP A 241 -18.43 -33.83 -13.07
N ARG A 242 -18.51 -33.13 -14.21
CA ARG A 242 -17.50 -33.13 -15.28
C ARG A 242 -17.03 -31.73 -15.62
N PHE A 243 -15.74 -31.57 -15.82
CA PHE A 243 -15.07 -30.34 -16.21
C PHE A 243 -14.41 -30.54 -17.58
N SER A 244 -15.18 -30.61 -18.62
CA SER A 244 -14.83 -30.59 -20.07
C SER A 244 -13.37 -30.86 -20.44
N ASN A 245 -12.88 -32.11 -20.28
CA ASN A 245 -11.52 -32.58 -20.63
C ASN A 245 -10.35 -31.76 -20.04
N ILE A 246 -10.55 -31.12 -18.85
CA ILE A 246 -9.56 -30.32 -18.19
C ILE A 246 -9.22 -30.98 -16.85
N SER A 247 -7.97 -31.29 -16.59
CA SER A 247 -7.54 -31.97 -15.36
C SER A 247 -7.96 -31.20 -14.09
N VAL A 248 -8.53 -31.91 -13.12
CA VAL A 248 -8.88 -31.38 -11.77
C VAL A 248 -7.65 -31.59 -10.87
N ARG A 249 -6.82 -30.56 -10.73
CA ARG A 249 -5.48 -30.67 -10.13
C ARG A 249 -5.47 -30.58 -8.61
N ARG A 250 -6.34 -29.74 -8.02
CA ARG A 250 -6.46 -29.60 -6.56
C ARG A 250 -7.90 -29.29 -6.16
N LEU A 251 -8.23 -29.72 -4.95
CA LEU A 251 -9.52 -29.52 -4.31
C LEU A 251 -9.29 -28.89 -2.94
N ALA A 252 -10.09 -27.89 -2.57
CA ALA A 252 -10.13 -27.32 -1.22
C ALA A 252 -11.56 -26.95 -0.85
N PHE A 253 -11.92 -27.03 0.44
CA PHE A 253 -13.21 -26.52 0.90
C PHE A 253 -13.17 -25.00 1.06
N ILE A 254 -14.19 -24.35 0.55
CA ILE A 254 -14.57 -22.97 0.85
C ILE A 254 -15.50 -22.98 2.07
N SER A 255 -16.46 -23.88 2.04
CA SER A 255 -17.42 -24.18 3.09
C SER A 255 -17.86 -25.64 2.96
N PRO A 256 -18.62 -26.21 3.91
CA PRO A 256 -19.10 -27.59 3.79
C PRO A 256 -19.86 -27.90 2.48
N GLU A 257 -20.42 -26.86 1.85
CA GLU A 257 -21.23 -26.98 0.63
C GLU A 257 -20.52 -26.51 -0.63
N ARG A 258 -19.35 -25.90 -0.51
CA ARG A 258 -18.62 -25.28 -1.64
C ARG A 258 -17.18 -25.71 -1.70
N LEU A 259 -16.77 -26.13 -2.90
CA LEU A 259 -15.38 -26.48 -3.23
C LEU A 259 -14.72 -25.37 -4.05
N LEU A 260 -13.44 -25.14 -3.80
CA LEU A 260 -12.52 -24.48 -4.71
C LEU A 260 -11.78 -25.55 -5.49
N ILE A 261 -11.91 -25.52 -6.78
CA ILE A 261 -11.35 -26.51 -7.71
C ILE A 261 -10.34 -25.82 -8.61
N SER A 262 -9.08 -26.24 -8.52
CA SER A 262 -8.05 -25.83 -9.46
C SER A 262 -8.04 -26.82 -10.63
N CYS A 263 -8.39 -26.33 -11.81
CA CYS A 263 -8.22 -27.02 -13.07
C CYS A 263 -6.93 -26.54 -13.78
N THR A 264 -6.50 -27.24 -14.83
CA THR A 264 -5.27 -26.86 -15.54
C THR A 264 -5.30 -25.41 -16.05
N ASP A 265 -6.44 -24.94 -16.55
CA ASP A 265 -6.59 -23.63 -17.21
C ASP A 265 -7.44 -22.61 -16.45
N ARG A 266 -8.08 -23.01 -15.36
CA ARG A 266 -9.03 -22.16 -14.60
C ARG A 266 -9.17 -22.58 -13.14
N ILE A 267 -9.71 -21.67 -12.32
CA ILE A 267 -10.14 -21.93 -10.94
C ILE A 267 -11.66 -21.81 -10.88
N VAL A 268 -12.32 -22.79 -10.27
CA VAL A 268 -13.78 -22.88 -10.21
C VAL A 268 -14.24 -22.93 -8.77
N GLU A 269 -15.14 -22.04 -8.38
CA GLU A 269 -16.01 -22.22 -7.23
C GLU A 269 -17.16 -23.16 -7.62
N TYR A 270 -17.29 -24.25 -6.92
CA TYR A 270 -18.28 -25.28 -7.19
C TYR A 270 -19.20 -25.49 -5.99
N ASN A 271 -20.49 -25.31 -6.18
CA ASN A 271 -21.50 -25.65 -5.16
C ASN A 271 -21.87 -27.13 -5.30
N ILE A 272 -21.65 -27.92 -4.25
CA ILE A 272 -21.87 -29.37 -4.26
C ILE A 272 -23.37 -29.73 -4.39
N GLN A 273 -24.27 -28.89 -3.83
CA GLN A 273 -25.70 -29.16 -3.82
C GLN A 273 -26.36 -28.71 -5.14
N THR A 274 -26.12 -27.44 -5.53
CA THR A 274 -26.76 -26.85 -6.72
C THR A 274 -26.02 -27.20 -8.02
N ARG A 275 -24.77 -27.69 -7.93
CA ARG A 275 -23.86 -27.93 -9.05
C ARG A 275 -23.50 -26.65 -9.86
N GLU A 276 -23.71 -25.49 -9.26
CA GLU A 276 -23.33 -24.21 -9.84
C GLU A 276 -21.81 -24.09 -9.94
N LYS A 277 -21.32 -23.60 -11.09
CA LYS A 277 -19.90 -23.37 -11.38
C LYS A 277 -19.66 -21.90 -11.65
N VAL A 278 -18.84 -21.26 -10.83
CA VAL A 278 -18.40 -19.88 -11.05
C VAL A 278 -16.90 -19.92 -11.37
N VAL A 279 -16.55 -19.59 -12.61
CA VAL A 279 -15.19 -19.71 -13.12
C VAL A 279 -14.42 -18.43 -12.87
N ASP A 280 -13.19 -18.57 -12.38
CA ASP A 280 -12.17 -17.52 -12.21
C ASP A 280 -12.65 -16.25 -11.45
N ARG A 281 -13.72 -16.36 -10.65
CA ARG A 281 -14.30 -15.23 -9.89
C ARG A 281 -13.29 -14.58 -8.93
N ILE A 282 -12.39 -15.39 -8.39
CA ILE A 282 -11.42 -14.97 -7.37
C ILE A 282 -10.23 -14.27 -8.01
N LEU A 283 -9.91 -14.62 -9.25
CA LEU A 283 -8.73 -14.11 -9.94
C LEU A 283 -8.98 -12.72 -10.54
N PRO A 284 -7.96 -11.85 -10.58
CA PRO A 284 -8.01 -10.65 -11.40
C PRO A 284 -8.29 -10.97 -12.86
N SER A 285 -9.06 -10.12 -13.54
CA SER A 285 -9.51 -10.35 -14.92
C SER A 285 -8.37 -10.56 -15.92
N ASN A 286 -7.24 -9.88 -15.74
CA ASN A 286 -6.05 -10.04 -16.56
C ASN A 286 -5.40 -11.43 -16.44
N ILE A 287 -5.48 -12.05 -15.26
CA ILE A 287 -5.01 -13.41 -15.04
C ILE A 287 -6.06 -14.41 -15.53
N ALA A 288 -7.32 -14.18 -15.24
CA ALA A 288 -8.42 -15.01 -15.69
C ALA A 288 -8.49 -15.12 -17.21
N SER A 289 -8.15 -14.06 -17.94
CA SER A 289 -8.18 -14.00 -19.41
C SER A 289 -6.91 -14.50 -20.11
N SER A 290 -5.82 -14.80 -19.39
CA SER A 290 -4.57 -15.28 -19.99
C SER A 290 -4.75 -16.65 -20.66
N LYS A 291 -4.41 -16.75 -21.94
CA LYS A 291 -4.48 -18.00 -22.70
C LYS A 291 -3.39 -19.02 -22.36
N SER A 292 -2.28 -18.58 -21.76
CA SER A 292 -1.11 -19.41 -21.43
C SER A 292 -1.09 -19.90 -19.99
N LYS A 293 -2.16 -19.72 -19.21
CA LYS A 293 -2.19 -20.11 -17.80
C LYS A 293 -2.25 -21.61 -17.61
N GLN A 294 -1.38 -22.14 -16.78
CA GLN A 294 -1.47 -23.49 -16.25
C GLN A 294 -1.42 -23.41 -14.73
N PHE A 295 -2.54 -23.74 -14.07
CA PHE A 295 -2.59 -23.80 -12.62
C PHE A 295 -2.05 -25.12 -12.12
N LEU A 296 -1.10 -25.08 -11.20
CA LEU A 296 -0.53 -26.26 -10.56
C LEU A 296 -1.33 -26.62 -9.30
N PHE A 297 -1.61 -25.64 -8.45
CA PHE A 297 -2.48 -25.81 -7.29
C PHE A 297 -3.15 -24.51 -6.84
N CYS A 298 -4.20 -24.65 -5.97
CA CYS A 298 -4.74 -23.57 -5.18
C CYS A 298 -5.03 -24.05 -3.75
N LYS A 299 -4.93 -23.15 -2.78
CA LYS A 299 -5.22 -23.39 -1.37
C LYS A 299 -5.79 -22.14 -0.72
N ILE A 300 -6.70 -22.32 0.24
CA ILE A 300 -7.22 -21.20 1.05
C ILE A 300 -6.52 -21.22 2.40
N ILE A 301 -5.89 -20.11 2.76
CA ILE A 301 -5.24 -19.92 4.05
C ILE A 301 -5.63 -18.52 4.57
N ASP A 302 -6.18 -18.43 5.77
CA ASP A 302 -6.55 -17.16 6.42
C ASP A 302 -7.38 -16.22 5.52
N ASN A 303 -8.40 -16.78 4.84
CA ASN A 303 -9.26 -16.05 3.90
C ASN A 303 -8.50 -15.48 2.66
N THR A 304 -7.32 -16.02 2.39
CA THR A 304 -6.50 -15.70 1.23
C THR A 304 -6.40 -16.93 0.33
N VAL A 305 -6.66 -16.77 -0.97
CA VAL A 305 -6.46 -17.82 -1.97
C VAL A 305 -5.04 -17.73 -2.48
N TRP A 306 -4.30 -18.78 -2.30
CA TRP A 306 -2.96 -18.96 -2.81
C TRP A 306 -3.02 -19.78 -4.08
N VAL A 307 -2.42 -19.29 -5.15
CA VAL A 307 -2.48 -19.90 -6.48
C VAL A 307 -1.07 -20.04 -7.01
N SER A 308 -0.71 -21.28 -7.42
CA SER A 308 0.53 -21.53 -8.13
C SER A 308 0.26 -21.68 -9.62
N GLN A 309 1.02 -20.96 -10.43
CA GLN A 309 0.99 -21.02 -11.89
C GLN A 309 2.37 -21.39 -12.42
N ASP A 310 2.38 -22.32 -13.40
CA ASP A 310 3.63 -22.74 -14.04
C ASP A 310 4.31 -21.58 -14.76
N GLY A 311 5.62 -21.41 -14.55
CA GLY A 311 6.42 -20.34 -15.11
C GLY A 311 6.21 -18.93 -14.49
N ILE A 312 5.18 -18.75 -13.61
CA ILE A 312 4.87 -17.47 -12.97
C ILE A 312 5.25 -17.48 -11.48
N GLY A 313 5.01 -18.61 -10.81
CA GLY A 313 5.24 -18.77 -9.37
C GLY A 313 3.96 -18.80 -8.56
N VAL A 314 4.01 -18.26 -7.35
CA VAL A 314 2.88 -18.23 -6.41
C VAL A 314 2.34 -16.82 -6.29
N SER A 315 1.05 -16.69 -6.49
CA SER A 315 0.28 -15.46 -6.30
C SER A 315 -0.79 -15.67 -5.24
N PHE A 316 -1.21 -14.61 -4.57
CA PHE A 316 -2.25 -14.70 -3.54
C PHE A 316 -3.23 -13.54 -3.63
N TYR A 317 -4.51 -13.83 -3.34
CA TYR A 317 -5.63 -12.92 -3.51
C TYR A 317 -6.61 -13.05 -2.33
N PRO A 318 -7.33 -11.99 -1.95
CA PRO A 318 -8.40 -12.11 -0.96
C PRO A 318 -9.49 -13.05 -1.49
N PHE A 319 -9.92 -14.02 -0.69
CA PHE A 319 -10.98 -14.96 -1.07
C PHE A 319 -12.30 -14.25 -1.37
N LYS A 320 -12.64 -13.23 -0.58
CA LYS A 320 -13.76 -12.33 -0.82
C LYS A 320 -13.23 -10.90 -0.90
N LYS A 321 -13.45 -10.26 -2.03
CA LYS A 321 -13.25 -8.81 -2.11
C LYS A 321 -14.31 -8.15 -1.24
N LYS A 322 -13.91 -7.20 -0.41
CA LYS A 322 -14.82 -6.42 0.43
C LYS A 322 -15.75 -5.56 -0.43
N ILE A 323 -15.23 -5.07 -1.53
CA ILE A 323 -15.91 -4.18 -2.48
C ILE A 323 -15.86 -4.81 -3.87
N ASN A 324 -17.00 -4.88 -4.56
CA ASN A 324 -17.06 -5.41 -5.91
C ASN A 324 -16.60 -4.36 -6.92
N HIS A 325 -15.79 -4.78 -7.87
CA HIS A 325 -15.38 -3.99 -9.04
C HIS A 325 -16.12 -4.51 -10.27
N GLN A 326 -16.84 -3.64 -10.96
CA GLN A 326 -17.76 -3.99 -12.06
C GLN A 326 -17.60 -3.06 -13.26
N LEU A 327 -18.37 -3.34 -14.33
CA LEU A 327 -18.39 -2.67 -15.62
C LEU A 327 -17.20 -2.98 -16.53
N GLN A 328 -16.82 -4.24 -16.62
CA GLN A 328 -15.89 -4.67 -17.65
C GLN A 328 -16.59 -4.71 -19.01
N LEU A 329 -16.03 -4.04 -20.01
CA LEU A 329 -16.50 -4.06 -21.37
C LEU A 329 -16.10 -5.35 -22.12
N ALA A 330 -16.65 -5.57 -23.30
CA ALA A 330 -16.37 -6.76 -24.10
C ALA A 330 -14.89 -6.90 -24.55
N ASP A 331 -14.16 -5.80 -24.61
CA ASP A 331 -12.71 -5.73 -24.87
C ASP A 331 -11.84 -5.87 -23.62
N TYR A 332 -12.45 -6.29 -22.50
CA TYR A 332 -11.81 -6.41 -21.18
C TYR A 332 -11.32 -5.09 -20.57
N THR A 333 -11.74 -3.94 -21.10
CA THR A 333 -11.43 -2.63 -20.51
C THR A 333 -12.50 -2.22 -19.50
N PHE A 334 -12.14 -1.29 -18.61
CA PHE A 334 -13.05 -0.66 -17.66
C PHE A 334 -13.23 0.81 -18.04
N PRO A 335 -14.47 1.28 -18.31
CA PRO A 335 -14.70 2.67 -18.70
C PRO A 335 -14.50 3.62 -17.52
N SER A 336 -14.04 4.84 -17.78
CA SER A 336 -14.07 5.91 -16.79
C SER A 336 -15.51 6.41 -16.62
N VAL A 337 -16.08 6.24 -15.43
CA VAL A 337 -17.46 6.57 -15.08
C VAL A 337 -17.55 8.03 -14.68
N ASN A 338 -18.41 8.81 -15.37
CA ASN A 338 -18.59 10.25 -15.13
C ASN A 338 -19.85 10.60 -14.34
N GLY A 339 -20.91 9.79 -14.47
CA GLY A 339 -22.16 10.02 -13.76
C GLY A 339 -22.97 8.73 -13.62
N ILE A 340 -23.82 8.68 -12.58
CA ILE A 340 -24.67 7.53 -12.25
C ILE A 340 -26.09 8.03 -11.96
N PHE A 341 -27.08 7.52 -12.69
CA PHE A 341 -28.46 7.99 -12.63
C PHE A 341 -29.43 6.83 -12.43
N PRO A 342 -30.25 6.83 -11.36
CA PRO A 342 -31.22 5.76 -11.08
C PRO A 342 -32.54 5.92 -11.86
N PHE A 343 -33.01 4.80 -12.44
CA PHE A 343 -34.30 4.71 -13.17
C PHE A 343 -34.99 3.40 -12.81
N ASN A 344 -35.91 3.44 -11.83
CA ASN A 344 -36.64 2.25 -11.34
C ASN A 344 -35.67 1.06 -11.10
N ASP A 345 -35.76 0.01 -11.93
CA ASP A 345 -34.93 -1.19 -11.86
C ASP A 345 -33.62 -1.08 -12.66
N LEU A 346 -33.37 0.04 -13.29
CA LEU A 346 -32.19 0.27 -14.14
C LEU A 346 -31.34 1.39 -13.59
N THR A 347 -30.04 1.31 -13.84
CA THR A 347 -29.13 2.41 -13.59
C THR A 347 -28.40 2.79 -14.89
N VAL A 348 -28.41 4.08 -15.19
CA VAL A 348 -27.71 4.64 -16.34
C VAL A 348 -26.36 5.18 -15.89
N ILE A 349 -25.31 4.74 -16.54
CA ILE A 349 -23.94 5.13 -16.28
C ILE A 349 -23.40 5.88 -17.48
N THR A 350 -22.94 7.09 -17.26
CA THR A 350 -22.27 7.89 -18.28
C THR A 350 -20.77 7.78 -18.12
N THR A 351 -20.06 7.77 -19.24
CA THR A 351 -18.61 7.52 -19.25
C THR A 351 -17.86 8.63 -19.98
N LYS A 352 -16.55 8.66 -19.72
CA LYS A 352 -15.59 9.45 -20.47
C LYS A 352 -15.08 8.59 -21.63
N ALA A 353 -15.43 8.92 -22.85
CA ALA A 353 -15.02 8.27 -24.10
C ALA A 353 -15.58 6.86 -24.39
N ASN A 354 -16.57 6.36 -23.65
CA ASN A 354 -17.22 5.08 -23.94
C ASN A 354 -18.76 5.20 -24.05
N GLY A 355 -19.31 6.41 -24.13
CA GLY A 355 -20.74 6.64 -24.25
C GLY A 355 -21.53 6.36 -22.97
N ILE A 356 -22.63 5.64 -23.08
CA ILE A 356 -23.59 5.38 -22.00
C ILE A 356 -23.80 3.88 -21.83
N LEU A 357 -23.77 3.42 -20.58
CA LEU A 357 -24.11 2.05 -20.20
C LEU A 357 -25.43 2.04 -19.42
N ILE A 358 -26.28 1.06 -19.68
CA ILE A 358 -27.48 0.78 -18.91
C ILE A 358 -27.27 -0.56 -18.22
N ILE A 359 -27.39 -0.56 -16.90
CA ILE A 359 -27.18 -1.75 -16.06
C ILE A 359 -28.45 -2.08 -15.25
N ASP A 360 -28.58 -3.36 -14.90
CA ASP A 360 -29.61 -3.86 -13.98
C ASP A 360 -29.23 -3.64 -12.49
N LYS A 361 -30.07 -4.14 -11.57
CA LYS A 361 -29.83 -4.10 -10.11
C LYS A 361 -28.59 -4.91 -9.70
N GLU A 362 -28.30 -5.98 -10.40
CA GLU A 362 -27.12 -6.83 -10.21
C GLU A 362 -25.86 -6.19 -10.78
N SER A 363 -26.02 -5.09 -11.52
CA SER A 363 -24.97 -4.33 -12.22
C SER A 363 -24.42 -5.03 -13.48
N ASN A 364 -25.21 -5.91 -14.09
CA ASN A 364 -24.90 -6.46 -15.42
C ASN A 364 -25.21 -5.41 -16.50
N ILE A 365 -24.37 -5.33 -17.53
CA ILE A 365 -24.57 -4.41 -18.65
C ILE A 365 -25.66 -4.97 -19.56
N LEU A 366 -26.80 -4.31 -19.57
CA LEU A 366 -27.95 -4.64 -20.46
C LEU A 366 -27.78 -3.99 -21.83
N LYS A 367 -27.23 -2.77 -21.86
CA LYS A 367 -27.05 -2.01 -23.11
C LYS A 367 -25.80 -1.13 -23.02
N HIS A 368 -25.04 -1.10 -24.11
CA HIS A 368 -23.93 -0.18 -24.32
C HIS A 368 -24.25 0.72 -25.52
N ILE A 369 -24.38 2.00 -25.28
CA ILE A 369 -24.75 2.99 -26.30
C ILE A 369 -23.52 3.82 -26.63
N GLN A 370 -22.88 3.54 -27.76
CA GLN A 370 -21.62 4.16 -28.19
C GLN A 370 -21.81 5.25 -29.26
N LYS A 371 -23.04 5.46 -29.75
CA LYS A 371 -23.31 6.43 -30.81
C LYS A 371 -24.44 7.38 -30.41
N ALA A 372 -24.23 8.68 -30.58
CA ALA A 372 -25.21 9.74 -30.38
C ALA A 372 -25.10 10.76 -31.52
N GLY A 373 -26.00 10.65 -32.54
CA GLY A 373 -25.92 11.46 -33.73
C GLY A 373 -24.59 11.26 -34.49
N LYS A 374 -23.80 12.34 -34.62
CA LYS A 374 -22.47 12.31 -35.25
C LYS A 374 -21.33 11.81 -34.34
N TYR A 375 -21.59 11.68 -33.04
CA TYR A 375 -20.57 11.32 -32.04
C TYR A 375 -20.47 9.80 -31.87
N ASN A 376 -19.27 9.25 -31.91
CA ASN A 376 -18.96 7.86 -31.65
C ASN A 376 -18.07 7.79 -30.41
N ASN A 377 -18.26 6.80 -29.53
CA ASN A 377 -17.55 6.63 -28.27
C ASN A 377 -17.40 7.94 -27.46
N PHE A 378 -18.51 8.65 -27.38
CA PHE A 378 -18.58 10.01 -26.86
C PHE A 378 -18.37 10.10 -25.35
N SER A 379 -17.90 11.27 -24.91
CA SER A 379 -17.80 11.65 -23.51
C SER A 379 -19.04 12.42 -23.08
N VAL A 380 -19.66 11.97 -21.99
CA VAL A 380 -20.74 12.73 -21.35
C VAL A 380 -20.14 13.68 -20.32
N VAL A 381 -20.37 14.97 -20.45
CA VAL A 381 -19.86 16.01 -19.56
C VAL A 381 -20.69 16.08 -18.29
N SER A 382 -21.98 16.28 -18.43
CA SER A 382 -22.93 16.35 -17.31
C SER A 382 -24.26 15.71 -17.69
N GLY A 383 -25.07 15.35 -16.69
CA GLY A 383 -26.40 14.80 -16.93
C GLY A 383 -27.33 15.03 -15.76
N VAL A 384 -28.62 14.94 -16.05
CA VAL A 384 -29.70 15.08 -15.05
C VAL A 384 -30.89 14.25 -15.43
N LYS A 385 -31.53 13.60 -14.49
CA LYS A 385 -32.80 12.89 -14.66
C LYS A 385 -33.93 13.88 -14.94
N GLU A 386 -34.45 13.88 -16.16
CA GLU A 386 -35.59 14.73 -16.57
C GLU A 386 -36.93 14.16 -16.05
N SER A 387 -37.15 12.85 -16.28
CA SER A 387 -38.37 12.15 -15.87
C SER A 387 -38.03 10.71 -15.41
N SER A 388 -39.07 9.91 -15.12
CA SER A 388 -38.90 8.47 -14.80
C SER A 388 -38.33 7.63 -15.96
N ASN A 389 -38.36 8.18 -17.20
CA ASN A 389 -37.93 7.47 -18.43
C ASN A 389 -36.91 8.25 -19.24
N THR A 390 -36.50 9.45 -18.83
CA THR A 390 -35.62 10.29 -19.65
C THR A 390 -34.47 10.87 -18.88
N LEU A 391 -33.28 10.81 -19.49
CA LEU A 391 -32.04 11.45 -19.03
C LEU A 391 -31.67 12.56 -20.01
N LEU A 392 -31.48 13.76 -19.53
CA LEU A 392 -30.78 14.84 -20.25
C LEU A 392 -29.29 14.75 -19.96
N PHE A 393 -28.49 14.92 -21.00
CA PHE A 393 -27.04 14.89 -20.87
C PHE A 393 -26.34 15.73 -21.94
N THR A 394 -25.12 16.14 -21.68
CA THR A 394 -24.33 16.96 -22.60
C THR A 394 -23.18 16.17 -23.20
N ILE A 395 -22.95 16.35 -24.50
CA ILE A 395 -21.74 15.94 -25.20
C ILE A 395 -21.14 17.23 -25.74
N GLU A 396 -19.93 17.57 -25.29
CA GLU A 396 -19.34 18.88 -25.60
C GLU A 396 -20.30 20.01 -25.18
N GLU A 397 -20.69 20.87 -26.11
CA GLU A 397 -21.64 21.98 -25.91
C GLU A 397 -23.09 21.64 -26.28
N ASN A 398 -23.36 20.40 -26.68
CA ASN A 398 -24.65 20.00 -27.18
C ASN A 398 -25.47 19.22 -26.16
N LEU A 399 -26.75 19.52 -26.04
CA LEU A 399 -27.69 18.85 -25.14
C LEU A 399 -28.45 17.72 -25.87
N PHE A 400 -28.50 16.58 -25.22
CA PHE A 400 -29.15 15.36 -25.70
C PHE A 400 -30.21 14.86 -24.72
N ARG A 401 -31.20 14.18 -25.22
CA ARG A 401 -32.20 13.44 -24.43
C ARG A 401 -32.13 11.96 -24.78
N LEU A 402 -31.88 11.12 -23.77
CA LEU A 402 -31.93 9.66 -23.85
C LEU A 402 -33.26 9.21 -23.25
N LYS A 403 -34.02 8.43 -23.99
CA LYS A 403 -35.12 7.64 -23.45
C LYS A 403 -34.60 6.26 -23.05
N ILE A 404 -34.83 5.89 -21.78
CA ILE A 404 -34.17 4.73 -21.17
C ILE A 404 -34.68 3.40 -21.73
N TYR A 405 -36.00 3.23 -21.86
CA TYR A 405 -36.57 1.93 -22.24
C TYR A 405 -36.52 1.64 -23.75
N ASP A 406 -36.55 2.66 -24.61
CA ASP A 406 -36.40 2.49 -26.06
C ASP A 406 -34.96 2.72 -26.57
N HIS A 407 -34.07 3.13 -25.67
CA HIS A 407 -32.66 3.41 -25.94
C HIS A 407 -32.41 4.49 -27.00
N SER A 408 -33.44 5.31 -27.32
CA SER A 408 -33.33 6.35 -28.33
C SER A 408 -32.67 7.61 -27.78
N ILE A 409 -31.71 8.12 -28.55
CA ILE A 409 -31.02 9.38 -28.23
C ILE A 409 -31.45 10.43 -29.26
N LYS A 410 -31.83 11.60 -28.77
CA LYS A 410 -32.19 12.73 -29.59
C LYS A 410 -31.42 13.97 -29.18
N GLN A 411 -30.74 14.62 -30.12
CA GLN A 411 -30.16 15.94 -29.92
C GLN A 411 -31.27 16.97 -29.86
N LEU A 412 -31.24 17.85 -28.86
CA LEU A 412 -32.17 18.97 -28.70
C LEU A 412 -31.62 20.19 -29.47
N LYS A 413 -32.50 20.99 -30.06
CA LYS A 413 -32.14 22.23 -30.76
C LYS A 413 -32.01 23.37 -29.75
N ASN A 414 -30.93 24.12 -29.83
CA ASN A 414 -30.85 25.42 -29.13
C ASN A 414 -31.78 26.41 -29.82
N SER A 415 -32.69 27.01 -29.06
CA SER A 415 -33.63 28.03 -29.52
C SER A 415 -33.37 29.39 -28.91
N SER A 416 -32.26 29.55 -28.15
CA SER A 416 -31.85 30.83 -27.56
C SER A 416 -30.90 31.57 -28.51
N ASP A 417 -30.79 32.87 -28.33
CA ASP A 417 -29.81 33.71 -29.02
C ASP A 417 -28.34 33.51 -28.52
N TYR A 418 -28.21 32.68 -27.50
CA TYR A 418 -26.89 32.33 -26.93
C TYR A 418 -26.31 31.13 -27.67
N GLU A 419 -25.01 31.20 -27.98
CA GLU A 419 -24.27 30.05 -28.49
C GLU A 419 -24.26 28.89 -27.47
N PRO A 420 -24.14 27.65 -27.93
CA PRO A 420 -23.99 26.50 -27.05
C PRO A 420 -22.76 26.68 -26.15
N VAL A 421 -22.96 26.43 -24.86
CA VAL A 421 -21.87 26.56 -23.85
C VAL A 421 -21.61 25.24 -23.16
N TYR A 422 -20.40 25.04 -22.77
CA TYR A 422 -20.01 23.86 -22.00
C TYR A 422 -20.63 23.91 -20.60
N ILE A 423 -21.44 22.88 -20.26
CA ILE A 423 -22.21 22.80 -19.01
C ILE A 423 -21.61 21.73 -18.09
N PRO A 424 -20.76 22.09 -17.13
CA PRO A 424 -20.15 21.14 -16.20
C PRO A 424 -21.13 20.62 -15.14
N SER A 425 -22.16 21.37 -14.78
CA SER A 425 -23.14 20.96 -13.79
C SER A 425 -24.55 21.41 -14.16
N ILE A 426 -25.51 20.49 -13.99
CA ILE A 426 -26.93 20.71 -14.27
C ILE A 426 -27.77 20.07 -13.17
N ILE A 427 -28.69 20.81 -12.57
CA ILE A 427 -29.64 20.32 -11.58
C ILE A 427 -31.06 20.64 -11.95
N LYS A 428 -31.96 19.76 -11.54
CA LYS A 428 -33.40 19.90 -11.85
C LYS A 428 -34.10 20.85 -10.87
N ILE A 429 -34.85 21.79 -11.37
CA ILE A 429 -35.77 22.68 -10.61
C ILE A 429 -37.16 22.10 -10.61
N ASN A 430 -37.71 21.83 -11.83
CA ASN A 430 -38.99 21.20 -12.03
C ASN A 430 -39.03 20.37 -13.33
N SER A 431 -40.18 20.01 -13.83
CA SER A 431 -40.33 19.15 -15.02
C SER A 431 -39.73 19.70 -16.32
N SER A 432 -39.62 21.03 -16.45
CA SER A 432 -39.17 21.72 -17.67
C SER A 432 -38.04 22.72 -17.47
N LYS A 433 -37.67 22.99 -16.21
CA LYS A 433 -36.66 23.98 -15.85
C LYS A 433 -35.54 23.36 -15.08
N PHE A 434 -34.32 23.75 -15.42
CA PHE A 434 -33.05 23.28 -14.79
C PHE A 434 -32.13 24.45 -14.54
N LEU A 435 -31.36 24.41 -13.49
CA LEU A 435 -30.28 25.33 -13.22
C LEU A 435 -28.96 24.72 -13.70
N CYS A 436 -28.19 25.47 -14.43
CA CYS A 436 -26.91 25.02 -14.94
C CYS A 436 -25.79 26.05 -14.76
N SER A 437 -24.57 25.55 -14.51
CA SER A 437 -23.36 26.36 -14.52
C SER A 437 -22.65 26.22 -15.86
N THR A 438 -21.85 27.24 -16.20
CA THR A 438 -21.02 27.24 -17.41
C THR A 438 -19.58 27.66 -17.06
N TYR A 439 -18.63 27.41 -17.94
CA TYR A 439 -17.24 27.88 -17.77
C TYR A 439 -17.09 29.40 -17.96
N GLN A 440 -18.11 30.10 -18.39
CA GLN A 440 -18.08 31.55 -18.62
C GLN A 440 -18.61 32.34 -17.42
N ASP A 441 -18.44 31.85 -16.19
CA ASP A 441 -18.71 32.55 -14.91
C ASP A 441 -20.18 32.88 -14.61
N LYS A 442 -21.11 32.18 -15.26
CA LYS A 442 -22.53 32.51 -15.13
C LYS A 442 -23.40 31.30 -14.89
N LEU A 443 -24.49 31.57 -14.17
CA LEU A 443 -25.59 30.62 -14.01
C LEU A 443 -26.66 30.93 -15.04
N TYR A 444 -27.28 29.85 -15.53
CA TYR A 444 -28.41 29.91 -16.45
C TYR A 444 -29.54 29.05 -15.93
N GLU A 445 -30.78 29.53 -16.10
CA GLU A 445 -31.97 28.68 -16.05
C GLU A 445 -32.18 28.10 -17.44
N LEU A 446 -32.11 26.80 -17.58
CA LEU A 446 -32.29 26.06 -18.81
C LEU A 446 -33.77 25.62 -18.89
N HIS A 447 -34.48 26.06 -19.90
CA HIS A 447 -35.87 25.69 -20.20
C HIS A 447 -35.88 24.62 -21.27
N ILE A 448 -36.55 23.52 -21.02
CA ILE A 448 -36.62 22.37 -21.94
C ILE A 448 -38.03 22.21 -22.48
N ASP A 449 -38.14 22.15 -23.80
CA ASP A 449 -39.33 21.78 -24.53
C ASP A 449 -39.21 20.37 -25.15
N LYS A 450 -40.20 19.92 -25.92
CA LYS A 450 -40.20 18.59 -26.55
C LYS A 450 -38.94 18.31 -27.38
N ASN A 451 -38.48 19.30 -28.17
CA ASN A 451 -37.39 19.10 -29.13
C ASN A 451 -36.30 20.18 -29.08
N SER A 452 -36.48 21.18 -28.19
CA SER A 452 -35.61 22.36 -28.10
C SER A 452 -35.33 22.72 -26.65
N TYR A 453 -34.31 23.55 -26.47
CA TYR A 453 -34.02 24.17 -25.20
C TYR A 453 -33.63 25.64 -25.40
N SER A 454 -33.81 26.43 -24.35
CA SER A 454 -33.39 27.84 -24.31
C SER A 454 -32.69 28.13 -22.98
N PHE A 455 -31.76 29.06 -23.01
CA PHE A 455 -31.10 29.56 -21.83
C PHE A 455 -31.68 30.91 -21.42
N LEU A 456 -31.97 31.06 -20.12
CA LEU A 456 -32.23 32.34 -19.49
C LEU A 456 -31.05 32.66 -18.59
N ARG A 457 -30.26 33.69 -18.92
CA ARG A 457 -29.13 34.11 -18.13
C ARG A 457 -29.60 34.77 -16.84
N LEU A 458 -28.98 34.46 -15.73
CA LEU A 458 -29.27 34.97 -14.40
C LEU A 458 -28.38 36.18 -14.08
N ASP A 459 -28.55 37.30 -14.79
CA ASP A 459 -27.71 38.49 -14.62
C ASP A 459 -27.87 39.19 -13.25
N SER A 460 -28.97 38.91 -12.52
CA SER A 460 -29.23 39.43 -11.14
C SER A 460 -28.29 38.85 -10.09
N LEU A 461 -27.56 37.78 -10.41
CA LEU A 461 -26.59 37.17 -9.54
C LEU A 461 -25.18 37.68 -9.94
N ASP A 462 -24.75 38.74 -9.28
CA ASP A 462 -23.34 39.17 -9.36
C ASP A 462 -22.52 38.24 -8.45
N LEU A 463 -21.95 37.21 -9.09
CA LEU A 463 -21.21 36.19 -8.35
C LEU A 463 -19.76 36.61 -8.02
N ASN A 464 -19.29 37.74 -8.61
CA ASN A 464 -17.91 38.27 -8.44
C ASN A 464 -16.80 37.21 -8.51
N THR A 465 -17.00 36.18 -9.32
CA THR A 465 -16.15 34.99 -9.35
C THR A 465 -15.74 34.64 -10.77
N SER A 466 -14.56 34.08 -10.94
CA SER A 466 -14.02 33.70 -12.26
C SER A 466 -14.43 32.30 -12.76
N MET A 467 -15.01 31.44 -11.94
CA MET A 467 -15.51 30.11 -12.33
C MET A 467 -16.58 29.55 -11.40
N THR A 468 -17.78 29.28 -11.92
CA THR A 468 -18.80 28.48 -11.23
C THR A 468 -18.72 27.03 -11.67
N THR A 469 -18.24 26.16 -10.79
CA THR A 469 -17.89 24.80 -11.20
C THR A 469 -18.87 23.72 -10.79
N LEU A 470 -19.59 23.90 -9.68
CA LEU A 470 -20.50 22.87 -9.18
C LEU A 470 -21.76 23.43 -8.55
N LEU A 471 -22.89 22.83 -8.90
CA LEU A 471 -24.22 23.14 -8.32
C LEU A 471 -24.69 21.95 -7.48
N GLN A 472 -25.21 22.24 -6.29
CA GLN A 472 -25.85 21.23 -5.44
C GLN A 472 -27.18 21.76 -4.90
N SER A 473 -28.23 20.94 -4.92
CA SER A 473 -29.53 21.30 -4.38
C SER A 473 -29.61 20.99 -2.89
N ILE A 474 -30.04 21.95 -2.07
CA ILE A 474 -30.42 21.71 -0.68
C ILE A 474 -31.87 21.23 -0.65
N ASP A 475 -32.75 21.98 -1.30
CA ASP A 475 -34.19 21.70 -1.47
C ASP A 475 -34.66 22.27 -2.82
N THR A 476 -35.97 22.37 -3.03
CA THR A 476 -36.59 22.88 -4.27
C THR A 476 -36.33 24.36 -4.54
N SER A 477 -35.91 25.12 -3.55
CA SER A 477 -35.71 26.58 -3.61
C SER A 477 -34.29 27.05 -3.22
N ASN A 478 -33.53 26.23 -2.53
CA ASN A 478 -32.21 26.57 -2.05
C ASN A 478 -31.12 25.72 -2.71
N TYR A 479 -30.07 26.39 -3.14
CA TYR A 479 -28.97 25.75 -3.85
C TYR A 479 -27.62 26.21 -3.28
N LEU A 480 -26.61 25.36 -3.34
CA LEU A 480 -25.23 25.70 -3.07
C LEU A 480 -24.48 25.79 -4.39
N VAL A 481 -23.74 26.86 -4.56
CA VAL A 481 -22.93 27.16 -5.74
C VAL A 481 -21.47 27.26 -5.31
N SER A 482 -20.61 26.47 -5.87
CA SER A 482 -19.18 26.62 -5.67
C SER A 482 -18.66 27.72 -6.61
N ALA A 483 -18.24 28.82 -6.01
CA ALA A 483 -17.70 29.97 -6.70
C ALA A 483 -16.21 30.01 -6.44
N ASN A 484 -15.40 29.56 -7.38
CA ASN A 484 -13.99 29.22 -7.23
C ASN A 484 -13.72 28.12 -6.19
N GLU A 485 -12.46 27.80 -5.93
CA GLU A 485 -12.09 26.87 -4.84
C GLU A 485 -12.10 27.55 -3.46
N GLU A 486 -12.49 28.83 -3.36
CA GLU A 486 -12.34 29.63 -2.14
C GLU A 486 -13.65 29.95 -1.43
N SER A 487 -14.79 29.94 -2.16
CA SER A 487 -16.08 30.29 -1.55
C SER A 487 -17.25 29.45 -2.04
N VAL A 488 -18.24 29.32 -1.19
CA VAL A 488 -19.49 28.63 -1.47
C VAL A 488 -20.65 29.58 -1.19
N LEU A 489 -21.47 29.80 -2.20
CA LEU A 489 -22.63 30.68 -2.10
C LEU A 489 -23.90 29.85 -1.92
N LYS A 490 -24.73 30.24 -0.94
CA LYS A 490 -26.10 29.76 -0.81
C LYS A 490 -27.02 30.72 -1.54
N ILE A 491 -27.66 30.24 -2.61
CA ILE A 491 -28.62 31.00 -3.38
C ILE A 491 -30.04 30.47 -3.12
N THR A 492 -31.02 31.38 -3.09
CA THR A 492 -32.42 31.03 -2.90
C THR A 492 -33.23 31.54 -4.09
N ARG A 493 -34.13 30.69 -4.59
CA ARG A 493 -35.08 30.99 -5.64
C ARG A 493 -36.43 31.43 -5.02
N ARG A 494 -36.88 32.65 -5.31
CA ARG A 494 -38.20 33.17 -4.90
C ARG A 494 -38.85 33.81 -6.11
N ASP A 495 -40.10 33.42 -6.40
CA ASP A 495 -40.95 34.03 -7.46
C ASP A 495 -40.27 34.08 -8.85
N GLY A 496 -39.39 33.11 -9.14
CA GLY A 496 -38.64 33.05 -10.39
C GLY A 496 -37.32 33.84 -10.40
N SER A 497 -37.02 34.63 -9.37
CA SER A 497 -35.77 35.35 -9.18
C SER A 497 -34.81 34.56 -8.27
N TYR A 498 -33.52 34.82 -8.37
CA TYR A 498 -32.49 34.18 -7.56
C TYR A 498 -31.74 35.26 -6.76
N GLU A 499 -31.50 34.99 -5.49
CA GLU A 499 -30.78 35.89 -4.59
C GLU A 499 -29.67 35.13 -3.85
N VAL A 500 -28.51 35.75 -3.68
CA VAL A 500 -27.44 35.25 -2.81
C VAL A 500 -27.85 35.57 -1.37
N LYS A 501 -28.11 34.54 -0.58
CA LYS A 501 -28.48 34.69 0.84
C LYS A 501 -27.32 34.65 1.80
N HIS A 502 -26.27 33.90 1.47
CA HIS A 502 -25.14 33.71 2.33
C HIS A 502 -23.90 33.27 1.56
N SER A 503 -22.74 33.76 1.96
CA SER A 503 -21.44 33.25 1.53
C SER A 503 -20.83 32.43 2.65
N LEU A 504 -20.45 31.18 2.35
CA LEU A 504 -19.74 30.31 3.28
C LEU A 504 -18.25 30.45 2.99
N ASP A 505 -17.50 30.81 4.00
CA ASP A 505 -16.03 30.82 3.96
C ASP A 505 -15.54 29.35 4.06
N LEU A 506 -15.39 28.72 2.92
CA LEU A 506 -15.03 27.31 2.79
C LEU A 506 -14.01 27.12 1.67
N ALA A 507 -12.76 27.13 2.03
CA ALA A 507 -11.68 26.83 1.10
C ALA A 507 -11.80 25.39 0.53
N GLY A 508 -11.55 25.22 -0.78
CA GLY A 508 -11.65 23.93 -1.47
C GLY A 508 -12.98 23.66 -2.18
N GLY A 509 -13.88 24.67 -2.25
CA GLY A 509 -15.15 24.58 -2.95
C GLY A 509 -16.09 23.48 -2.41
N ILE A 510 -17.07 23.04 -3.21
CA ILE A 510 -17.93 21.89 -2.90
C ILE A 510 -17.68 20.80 -3.93
N LYS A 511 -17.56 19.55 -3.48
CA LYS A 511 -17.61 18.37 -4.35
C LYS A 511 -18.92 17.59 -4.19
N PHE A 512 -19.50 17.65 -2.98
CA PHE A 512 -20.71 16.90 -2.65
C PHE A 512 -21.52 17.60 -1.55
N PHE A 513 -22.84 17.50 -1.68
CA PHE A 513 -23.78 17.87 -0.60
C PHE A 513 -24.95 16.89 -0.57
N LYS A 514 -25.34 16.44 0.61
CA LYS A 514 -26.54 15.62 0.84
C LYS A 514 -27.08 15.86 2.24
N MET A 515 -28.38 16.09 2.36
CA MET A 515 -29.05 16.18 3.66
C MET A 515 -28.91 14.86 4.42
N ARG A 516 -28.51 14.94 5.68
CA ARG A 516 -28.44 13.84 6.64
C ARG A 516 -29.74 13.74 7.45
N ASN A 517 -30.28 14.89 7.83
CA ASN A 517 -31.58 15.06 8.47
C ASN A 517 -32.16 16.45 8.10
N ASP A 518 -33.28 16.84 8.69
CA ASP A 518 -33.99 18.09 8.33
C ASP A 518 -33.17 19.38 8.54
N SER A 519 -32.10 19.35 9.31
CA SER A 519 -31.30 20.54 9.65
C SER A 519 -29.83 20.45 9.25
N ILE A 520 -29.28 19.24 9.09
CA ILE A 520 -27.85 19.02 8.87
C ILE A 520 -27.63 18.27 7.56
N GLY A 521 -26.82 18.85 6.69
CA GLY A 521 -26.29 18.21 5.50
C GLY A 521 -24.83 17.80 5.67
N LEU A 522 -24.42 16.73 4.99
CA LEU A 522 -23.01 16.37 4.78
C LEU A 522 -22.49 17.14 3.58
N LEU A 523 -21.42 17.90 3.79
CA LEU A 523 -20.72 18.65 2.76
C LEU A 523 -19.28 18.14 2.65
N ALA A 524 -18.88 17.78 1.44
CA ALA A 524 -17.51 17.29 1.16
C ALA A 524 -16.80 18.19 0.16
N ASN A 525 -15.48 18.33 0.33
CA ASN A 525 -14.62 19.15 -0.52
C ASN A 525 -13.16 18.65 -0.57
N SER A 526 -12.27 19.49 -1.11
CA SER A 526 -10.83 19.21 -1.18
C SER A 526 -10.11 19.23 0.18
N ASN A 527 -10.75 19.68 1.25
CA ASN A 527 -10.16 19.80 2.58
C ASN A 527 -10.79 18.85 3.62
N GLY A 528 -11.79 18.04 3.22
CA GLY A 528 -12.39 17.07 4.11
C GLY A 528 -13.92 16.99 4.05
N LEU A 529 -14.51 16.55 5.16
CA LEU A 529 -15.95 16.34 5.33
C LEU A 529 -16.48 17.19 6.48
N TYR A 530 -17.63 17.82 6.25
CA TYR A 530 -18.26 18.75 7.20
C TYR A 530 -19.73 18.40 7.43
N ASN A 531 -20.23 18.66 8.64
CA ASN A 531 -21.63 18.87 8.87
C ASN A 531 -21.96 20.35 8.61
N TYR A 532 -22.93 20.61 7.77
CA TYR A 532 -23.45 21.93 7.47
C TYR A 532 -24.88 22.07 8.01
N ASN A 533 -25.10 22.97 8.95
CA ASN A 533 -26.45 23.29 9.44
C ASN A 533 -27.08 24.33 8.50
N ILE A 534 -28.13 23.94 7.78
CA ILE A 534 -28.74 24.76 6.72
C ILE A 534 -29.51 26.00 7.28
N PHE A 535 -29.87 25.98 8.55
CA PHE A 535 -30.59 27.12 9.20
C PHE A 535 -29.62 28.13 9.83
N THR A 536 -28.60 27.65 10.51
CA THR A 536 -27.61 28.51 11.19
C THR A 536 -26.44 28.87 10.31
N ASN A 537 -26.30 28.24 9.14
CA ASN A 537 -25.16 28.32 8.22
C ASN A 537 -23.80 27.96 8.86
N LYS A 538 -23.79 27.20 9.98
CA LYS A 538 -22.58 26.78 10.66
C LYS A 538 -22.02 25.50 10.06
N LEU A 539 -20.70 25.46 9.89
CA LEU A 539 -19.91 24.31 9.49
C LEU A 539 -19.21 23.70 10.70
N SER A 540 -19.22 22.37 10.81
CA SER A 540 -18.38 21.63 11.76
C SER A 540 -17.68 20.50 11.03
N GLN A 541 -16.36 20.47 11.11
CA GLN A 541 -15.55 19.49 10.42
C GLN A 541 -15.67 18.10 11.07
N ILE A 542 -15.91 17.06 10.28
CA ILE A 542 -15.98 15.66 10.70
C ILE A 542 -14.65 14.98 10.43
N ILE A 543 -14.17 15.10 9.19
CA ILE A 543 -12.89 14.49 8.73
C ILE A 543 -11.99 15.64 8.27
N ASP A 544 -10.81 15.73 8.92
CA ASP A 544 -9.80 16.70 8.65
C ASP A 544 -8.67 16.09 7.82
N LYS A 545 -8.19 16.81 6.82
CA LYS A 545 -7.06 16.40 5.99
C LYS A 545 -5.77 16.13 6.78
N ASP A 546 -5.59 16.85 7.90
CA ASP A 546 -4.39 16.73 8.73
C ASP A 546 -4.41 15.49 9.62
N LYS A 547 -5.62 14.97 9.93
CA LYS A 547 -5.81 13.74 10.72
C LYS A 547 -5.84 12.48 9.89
N VAL A 548 -6.16 12.60 8.61
CA VAL A 548 -6.25 11.51 7.66
C VAL A 548 -5.53 11.94 6.40
N LEU A 549 -4.59 11.16 5.89
CA LEU A 549 -3.84 11.43 4.64
C LEU A 549 -4.76 11.41 3.38
N VAL A 550 -5.91 12.07 3.48
CA VAL A 550 -6.92 12.18 2.42
C VAL A 550 -7.12 13.66 2.14
N GLN A 551 -6.76 14.08 0.93
CA GLN A 551 -6.85 15.49 0.55
C GLN A 551 -8.24 15.88 0.06
N THR A 552 -8.91 15.03 -0.74
CA THR A 552 -10.19 15.36 -1.37
C THR A 552 -11.23 14.30 -1.11
N ILE A 553 -12.41 14.70 -0.65
CA ILE A 553 -13.60 13.82 -0.55
C ILE A 553 -14.59 14.24 -1.63
N TYR A 554 -14.96 13.30 -2.49
CA TYR A 554 -15.85 13.52 -3.64
C TYR A 554 -17.32 13.26 -3.33
N ALA A 555 -17.63 12.33 -2.41
CA ALA A 555 -18.98 12.07 -1.92
C ALA A 555 -18.96 11.38 -0.56
N ALA A 556 -20.05 11.47 0.19
CA ALA A 556 -20.21 10.90 1.52
C ALA A 556 -21.64 10.42 1.78
N TYR A 557 -21.80 9.18 2.25
CA TYR A 557 -23.10 8.56 2.51
C TYR A 557 -23.10 7.86 3.89
N PRO A 558 -24.09 8.15 4.76
CA PRO A 558 -24.24 7.42 6.02
C PRO A 558 -24.81 6.02 5.76
N ASP A 559 -24.35 5.04 6.52
CA ASP A 559 -24.94 3.70 6.61
C ASP A 559 -25.99 3.60 7.73
N ALA A 560 -26.55 2.40 7.95
CA ALA A 560 -27.53 2.15 8.98
C ALA A 560 -26.97 2.26 10.42
N HIS A 561 -25.65 2.19 10.58
CA HIS A 561 -24.94 2.30 11.86
C HIS A 561 -24.34 3.69 12.10
N GLU A 562 -24.72 4.68 11.28
CA GLU A 562 -24.20 6.04 11.26
C GLU A 562 -22.72 6.19 10.87
N ASN A 563 -22.04 5.15 10.41
CA ASN A 563 -20.73 5.33 9.80
C ASN A 563 -20.89 6.06 8.46
N ILE A 564 -19.92 6.87 8.10
CA ILE A 564 -19.97 7.64 6.86
C ILE A 564 -19.00 7.01 5.84
N TRP A 565 -19.55 6.59 4.72
CA TRP A 565 -18.79 6.02 3.60
C TRP A 565 -18.51 7.11 2.57
N CYS A 566 -17.22 7.31 2.27
CA CYS A 566 -16.78 8.36 1.37
C CYS A 566 -15.92 7.80 0.24
N ILE A 567 -15.95 8.50 -0.88
CA ILE A 567 -14.96 8.35 -1.95
C ILE A 567 -13.96 9.51 -1.91
N SER A 568 -12.71 9.19 -2.11
CA SER A 568 -11.61 10.13 -1.98
C SER A 568 -10.51 9.88 -3.03
N ASN A 569 -9.54 10.77 -3.09
CA ASN A 569 -8.32 10.58 -3.91
C ASN A 569 -7.37 9.50 -3.37
N SER A 570 -7.72 8.81 -2.28
CA SER A 570 -6.97 7.68 -1.72
C SER A 570 -7.74 6.36 -1.74
N GLY A 571 -8.93 6.34 -2.36
CA GLY A 571 -9.81 5.19 -2.41
C GLY A 571 -11.15 5.42 -1.73
N ILE A 572 -11.80 4.33 -1.33
CA ILE A 572 -13.03 4.38 -0.55
C ILE A 572 -12.66 4.37 0.93
N LEU A 573 -13.27 5.23 1.72
CA LEU A 573 -13.07 5.26 3.16
C LEU A 573 -14.40 5.12 3.91
N SER A 574 -14.35 4.49 5.08
CA SER A 574 -15.43 4.53 6.06
C SER A 574 -14.95 5.24 7.32
N TYR A 575 -15.75 6.16 7.81
CA TYR A 575 -15.53 6.87 9.06
C TYR A 575 -16.54 6.40 10.11
N SER A 576 -16.03 5.84 11.19
CA SER A 576 -16.85 5.46 12.35
C SER A 576 -17.09 6.67 13.25
N THR A 577 -18.34 7.09 13.37
CA THR A 577 -18.71 8.20 14.24
C THR A 577 -18.61 7.86 15.73
N LYS A 578 -18.62 6.57 16.09
CA LYS A 578 -18.50 6.08 17.48
C LYS A 578 -17.07 6.19 18.00
N ASP A 579 -16.10 5.79 17.17
CA ASP A 579 -14.71 5.61 17.57
C ASP A 579 -13.80 6.70 17.00
N ASN A 580 -14.31 7.60 16.17
CA ASN A 580 -13.56 8.59 15.37
C ASN A 580 -12.44 7.94 14.52
N ARG A 581 -12.67 6.72 14.02
CA ARG A 581 -11.70 5.97 13.22
C ARG A 581 -12.05 6.04 11.75
N VAL A 582 -11.01 6.20 10.93
CA VAL A 582 -11.11 6.11 9.48
C VAL A 582 -10.49 4.79 9.03
N HIS A 583 -11.21 4.07 8.19
CA HIS A 583 -10.72 2.89 7.49
C HIS A 583 -10.71 3.18 5.98
N ILE A 584 -9.55 2.98 5.32
CA ILE A 584 -9.39 3.24 3.88
C ILE A 584 -9.34 1.89 3.15
N TYR A 585 -10.21 1.73 2.16
CA TYR A 585 -10.23 0.57 1.26
C TYR A 585 -9.45 0.89 0.00
N SER A 586 -8.60 -0.04 -0.41
CA SER A 586 -7.69 0.10 -1.54
C SER A 586 -8.02 -0.91 -2.66
N LYS A 587 -7.19 -0.94 -3.68
CA LYS A 587 -7.31 -1.88 -4.80
C LYS A 587 -7.33 -3.36 -4.34
N ASN A 588 -6.58 -3.70 -3.29
CA ASN A 588 -6.57 -5.05 -2.73
C ASN A 588 -7.90 -5.43 -2.06
N ASP A 589 -8.67 -4.45 -1.61
CA ASP A 589 -10.02 -4.63 -1.07
C ASP A 589 -11.08 -4.71 -2.19
N GLY A 590 -10.69 -4.52 -3.45
CA GLY A 590 -11.56 -4.53 -4.62
C GLY A 590 -11.94 -3.15 -5.14
N VAL A 591 -11.32 -2.08 -4.64
CA VAL A 591 -11.55 -0.72 -5.15
C VAL A 591 -10.96 -0.60 -6.57
N GLN A 592 -11.69 0.04 -7.47
CA GLN A 592 -11.36 0.13 -8.89
C GLN A 592 -10.04 0.87 -9.17
N ALA A 593 -9.81 1.97 -8.46
CA ALA A 593 -8.61 2.81 -8.49
C ALA A 593 -8.58 3.73 -7.27
N THR A 594 -7.55 4.54 -7.11
CA THR A 594 -7.50 5.57 -6.06
C THR A 594 -8.29 6.82 -6.44
N GLU A 595 -8.51 7.08 -7.73
CA GLU A 595 -9.26 8.24 -8.21
C GLU A 595 -10.71 7.90 -8.55
N PHE A 596 -11.60 8.76 -8.08
CA PHE A 596 -13.04 8.75 -8.33
C PHE A 596 -13.46 10.06 -8.98
N ASN A 597 -14.61 10.02 -9.67
CA ASN A 597 -15.15 11.19 -10.33
C ASN A 597 -16.26 11.85 -9.49
N THR A 598 -16.26 13.17 -9.41
CA THR A 598 -17.12 13.97 -8.52
C THR A 598 -18.62 13.66 -8.66
N ASN A 599 -19.12 13.38 -9.88
CA ASN A 599 -20.54 13.13 -10.11
C ASN A 599 -20.88 11.63 -10.24
N ALA A 600 -19.90 10.76 -10.06
CA ALA A 600 -20.06 9.32 -10.28
C ALA A 600 -20.34 8.56 -8.97
N HIS A 601 -21.38 8.93 -8.26
CA HIS A 601 -21.77 8.29 -7.00
C HIS A 601 -23.29 8.21 -6.84
N LEU A 602 -23.76 7.13 -6.22
CA LEU A 602 -25.17 6.90 -5.96
C LEU A 602 -25.35 5.99 -4.74
N GLN A 603 -26.35 6.27 -3.93
CA GLN A 603 -26.93 5.35 -2.96
C GLN A 603 -28.32 4.95 -3.43
N LEU A 604 -28.54 3.67 -3.68
CA LEU A 604 -29.84 3.12 -4.03
C LEU A 604 -30.77 3.05 -2.79
N GLU A 605 -32.04 2.82 -3.02
CA GLU A 605 -33.06 2.71 -1.97
C GLU A 605 -32.80 1.54 -1.01
N ASP A 606 -32.25 0.44 -1.51
CA ASP A 606 -31.80 -0.73 -0.74
C ASP A 606 -30.48 -0.52 0.01
N LYS A 607 -29.98 0.73 0.06
CA LYS A 607 -28.71 1.14 0.68
C LYS A 607 -27.43 0.67 -0.06
N LYS A 608 -27.54 0.01 -1.21
CA LYS A 608 -26.39 -0.31 -2.05
C LYS A 608 -25.69 0.98 -2.49
N LEU A 609 -24.38 1.06 -2.31
CA LEU A 609 -23.55 2.17 -2.79
C LEU A 609 -22.93 1.81 -4.15
N LEU A 610 -22.96 2.79 -5.05
CA LEU A 610 -22.33 2.74 -6.36
C LEU A 610 -21.36 3.91 -6.45
N PHE A 611 -20.08 3.63 -6.65
CA PHE A 611 -19.00 4.60 -6.75
C PHE A 611 -18.19 4.40 -8.02
N GLY A 612 -18.26 5.38 -8.91
CA GLY A 612 -17.59 5.37 -10.21
C GLY A 612 -16.31 6.18 -10.21
N GLY A 613 -15.35 5.73 -10.96
CA GLY A 613 -14.08 6.40 -11.11
C GLY A 613 -13.42 6.12 -12.44
N VAL A 614 -12.13 6.33 -12.50
CA VAL A 614 -11.33 6.27 -13.72
C VAL A 614 -11.24 4.86 -14.32
N ASN A 615 -11.52 3.82 -13.55
CA ASN A 615 -11.35 2.41 -13.94
C ASN A 615 -12.61 1.59 -13.62
N GLY A 616 -13.80 2.09 -13.89
CA GLY A 616 -15.07 1.39 -13.73
C GLY A 616 -15.89 1.80 -12.51
N LEU A 617 -16.65 0.85 -12.00
CA LEU A 617 -17.62 1.04 -10.92
C LEU A 617 -17.34 0.11 -9.75
N ASN A 618 -17.36 0.64 -8.54
CA ASN A 618 -17.46 -0.14 -7.32
C ASN A 618 -18.88 -0.20 -6.80
N THR A 619 -19.34 -1.38 -6.41
CA THR A 619 -20.68 -1.59 -5.84
C THR A 619 -20.57 -2.45 -4.59
N PHE A 620 -21.27 -2.07 -3.53
CA PHE A 620 -21.30 -2.81 -2.27
C PHE A 620 -22.43 -2.38 -1.36
N TYR A 621 -22.78 -3.25 -0.43
CA TYR A 621 -23.66 -2.91 0.68
C TYR A 621 -22.77 -2.60 1.90
N PRO A 622 -22.82 -1.39 2.49
CA PRO A 622 -22.03 -1.04 3.69
C PRO A 622 -22.14 -2.08 4.82
N ASP A 623 -23.37 -2.51 5.10
CA ASP A 623 -23.66 -3.47 6.18
C ASP A 623 -23.11 -4.89 5.93
N SER A 624 -22.75 -5.22 4.68
CA SER A 624 -22.13 -6.50 4.33
C SER A 624 -20.62 -6.54 4.53
N ILE A 625 -20.00 -5.38 4.76
CA ILE A 625 -18.55 -5.26 4.92
C ILE A 625 -18.20 -5.48 6.37
N SER A 626 -17.57 -6.61 6.65
CA SER A 626 -17.02 -6.93 7.98
C SER A 626 -15.50 -6.73 7.98
N LEU A 627 -14.99 -6.22 9.09
CA LEU A 627 -13.55 -6.18 9.34
C LEU A 627 -13.03 -7.60 9.54
N SER A 628 -11.86 -7.88 8.98
CA SER A 628 -11.19 -9.17 9.16
C SER A 628 -10.83 -9.36 10.64
N GLN A 629 -11.30 -10.46 11.24
CA GLN A 629 -10.91 -10.84 12.59
C GLN A 629 -9.60 -11.65 12.65
N ASN A 630 -8.94 -11.83 11.51
CA ASN A 630 -7.68 -12.55 11.45
C ASN A 630 -6.63 -11.84 12.30
N SER A 631 -5.94 -12.62 13.14
CA SER A 631 -4.82 -12.09 13.92
C SER A 631 -3.63 -11.73 13.02
N ALA A 632 -2.99 -10.64 13.34
CA ALA A 632 -1.73 -10.23 12.70
C ALA A 632 -0.59 -10.38 13.72
N PRO A 633 0.04 -11.55 13.84
CA PRO A 633 1.17 -11.73 14.73
C PRO A 633 2.35 -10.89 14.28
N VAL A 634 3.15 -10.41 15.23
CA VAL A 634 4.38 -9.67 14.95
C VAL A 634 5.53 -10.65 14.82
N ILE A 635 6.30 -10.47 13.74
CA ILE A 635 7.58 -11.14 13.51
C ILE A 635 8.70 -10.14 13.68
N ILE A 636 9.74 -10.56 14.38
CA ILE A 636 11.03 -9.87 14.41
C ILE A 636 11.85 -10.39 13.22
N THR A 637 12.28 -9.50 12.35
CA THR A 637 13.03 -9.86 11.13
C THR A 637 14.52 -9.83 11.33
N SER A 638 14.99 -8.88 12.14
CA SER A 638 16.39 -8.77 12.53
C SER A 638 16.52 -8.10 13.89
N TYR A 639 17.63 -8.34 14.55
CA TYR A 639 18.03 -7.55 15.71
C TYR A 639 19.51 -7.21 15.62
N ASN A 640 19.85 -6.02 16.11
CA ASN A 640 21.22 -5.54 16.17
C ASN A 640 21.63 -5.33 17.61
N ILE A 641 22.85 -5.64 17.90
CA ILE A 641 23.51 -5.37 19.17
C ILE A 641 24.66 -4.41 18.86
N ASN A 642 24.67 -3.26 19.51
CA ASN A 642 25.64 -2.18 19.26
C ASN A 642 25.73 -1.85 17.75
N ASP A 643 24.55 -1.72 17.10
CA ASP A 643 24.38 -1.39 15.68
C ASP A 643 24.97 -2.44 14.69
N THR A 644 25.30 -3.62 15.17
CA THR A 644 25.74 -4.74 14.35
C THR A 644 24.70 -5.85 14.30
N ILE A 645 24.41 -6.37 13.10
CA ILE A 645 23.47 -7.49 12.92
C ILE A 645 24.00 -8.68 13.71
N SER A 646 23.15 -9.22 14.58
CA SER A 646 23.50 -10.36 15.42
C SER A 646 22.58 -11.55 15.17
N SER A 647 23.15 -12.74 15.24
CA SER A 647 22.43 -14.03 15.29
C SER A 647 22.72 -14.79 16.59
N MET A 648 23.36 -14.15 17.57
CA MET A 648 23.86 -14.78 18.79
C MET A 648 22.77 -15.48 19.61
N PHE A 649 21.54 -14.96 19.60
CA PHE A 649 20.39 -15.53 20.32
C PHE A 649 19.44 -16.32 19.43
N GLY A 650 19.91 -16.77 18.26
CA GLY A 650 19.16 -17.57 17.33
C GLY A 650 18.35 -16.74 16.33
N VAL A 651 17.37 -17.40 15.70
CA VAL A 651 16.55 -16.81 14.65
C VAL A 651 15.66 -15.69 15.21
N PRO A 652 15.68 -14.48 14.64
CA PRO A 652 14.96 -13.32 15.18
C PRO A 652 13.46 -13.56 15.39
N ALA A 653 12.81 -14.26 14.48
CA ALA A 653 11.36 -14.55 14.56
C ALA A 653 10.96 -15.34 15.83
N TYR A 654 11.85 -16.15 16.36
CA TYR A 654 11.63 -16.99 17.54
C TYR A 654 12.28 -16.48 18.81
N LEU A 655 12.88 -15.30 18.75
CA LEU A 655 13.56 -14.68 19.88
C LEU A 655 12.60 -14.52 21.06
N LYS A 656 13.02 -15.03 22.24
CA LYS A 656 12.26 -14.95 23.51
C LYS A 656 13.07 -14.33 24.63
N ASP A 657 14.35 -14.71 24.71
CA ASP A 657 15.21 -14.33 25.83
C ASP A 657 16.57 -13.86 25.29
N MET A 658 17.08 -12.77 25.83
CA MET A 658 18.40 -12.22 25.53
C MET A 658 19.11 -11.89 26.85
N THR A 659 20.32 -12.39 27.04
CA THR A 659 21.14 -12.02 28.19
C THR A 659 22.46 -11.42 27.70
N LEU A 660 22.67 -10.14 27.97
CA LEU A 660 23.75 -9.33 27.41
C LEU A 660 24.67 -8.82 28.51
N PRO A 661 25.94 -8.66 28.23
CA PRO A 661 26.84 -7.90 29.10
C PRO A 661 26.50 -6.40 29.04
N TYR A 662 26.91 -5.65 30.05
CA TYR A 662 26.67 -4.19 30.12
C TYR A 662 27.25 -3.40 28.93
N SER A 663 28.29 -3.94 28.27
CA SER A 663 28.91 -3.32 27.10
C SER A 663 28.07 -3.45 25.80
N GLU A 664 27.07 -4.30 25.83
CA GLU A 664 26.14 -4.57 24.70
C GLU A 664 24.74 -4.07 25.05
N ASN A 665 24.62 -2.78 25.27
CA ASN A 665 23.41 -2.14 25.81
C ASN A 665 22.65 -1.25 24.82
N THR A 666 23.05 -1.25 23.57
CA THR A 666 22.33 -0.60 22.48
C THR A 666 21.70 -1.68 21.60
N LEU A 667 20.38 -1.70 21.56
CA LEU A 667 19.60 -2.74 20.87
C LEU A 667 18.69 -2.10 19.83
N SER A 668 18.67 -2.66 18.64
CA SER A 668 17.62 -2.34 17.68
C SER A 668 16.94 -3.61 17.15
N PHE A 669 15.65 -3.49 16.89
CA PHE A 669 14.80 -4.59 16.40
C PHE A 669 14.01 -4.11 15.20
N SER A 670 14.12 -4.84 14.08
CA SER A 670 13.25 -4.66 12.93
C SER A 670 12.11 -5.65 13.03
N PHE A 671 10.90 -5.19 12.76
CA PHE A 671 9.68 -6.00 12.95
C PHE A 671 8.59 -5.61 11.97
N HIS A 672 7.68 -6.56 11.71
CA HIS A 672 6.42 -6.28 11.02
C HIS A 672 5.31 -7.20 11.53
N ALA A 673 4.05 -6.82 11.24
CA ALA A 673 2.89 -7.68 11.49
C ALA A 673 2.50 -8.42 10.20
N ILE A 674 2.15 -9.69 10.31
CA ILE A 674 1.79 -10.51 9.14
C ILE A 674 0.36 -10.23 8.70
N ASP A 675 0.21 -9.68 7.51
CA ASP A 675 -1.03 -9.63 6.74
C ASP A 675 -0.67 -9.81 5.26
N TYR A 676 -1.11 -10.88 4.65
CA TYR A 676 -0.70 -11.21 3.27
C TYR A 676 -1.34 -10.30 2.23
N ILE A 677 -2.58 -9.86 2.47
CA ILE A 677 -3.35 -9.10 1.48
C ILE A 677 -2.89 -7.64 1.42
N ASN A 678 -2.71 -7.01 2.58
CA ASN A 678 -2.34 -5.61 2.69
C ASN A 678 -1.21 -5.39 3.72
N PRO A 679 -0.02 -5.96 3.52
CA PRO A 679 1.07 -5.89 4.48
C PRO A 679 1.50 -4.45 4.79
N GLN A 680 1.40 -3.54 3.84
CA GLN A 680 1.74 -2.12 4.00
C GLN A 680 0.80 -1.34 4.93
N ARG A 681 -0.37 -1.89 5.26
CA ARG A 681 -1.39 -1.26 6.12
C ARG A 681 -1.42 -1.81 7.53
N THR A 682 -0.61 -2.81 7.82
CA THR A 682 -0.46 -3.34 9.18
C THR A 682 0.13 -2.27 10.09
N LYS A 683 -0.22 -2.36 11.36
CA LYS A 683 0.32 -1.47 12.39
C LYS A 683 0.93 -2.30 13.50
N VAL A 684 1.97 -1.79 14.11
CA VAL A 684 2.58 -2.41 15.28
C VAL A 684 2.70 -1.36 16.37
N LYS A 685 2.36 -1.71 17.57
CA LYS A 685 2.72 -0.94 18.76
C LYS A 685 3.67 -1.75 19.63
N TYR A 686 4.62 -1.07 20.23
CA TYR A 686 5.63 -1.70 21.06
C TYR A 686 5.83 -0.93 22.37
N LYS A 687 6.38 -1.61 23.37
CA LYS A 687 6.71 -1.04 24.67
C LYS A 687 7.87 -1.81 25.27
N LEU A 688 8.90 -1.11 25.68
CA LEU A 688 9.95 -1.66 26.55
C LEU A 688 9.59 -1.33 28.00
N VAL A 689 9.13 -2.34 28.74
CA VAL A 689 8.81 -2.21 30.18
C VAL A 689 10.09 -1.86 30.93
N GLY A 690 10.05 -0.79 31.70
CA GLY A 690 11.18 -0.23 32.40
C GLY A 690 11.83 1.00 31.73
N VAL A 691 11.38 1.35 30.50
CA VAL A 691 11.83 2.53 29.75
C VAL A 691 10.64 3.36 29.25
N ASP A 692 9.68 2.71 28.61
CA ASP A 692 8.52 3.38 28.03
C ASP A 692 7.36 3.42 29.03
N ASP A 693 6.69 4.57 29.18
CA ASP A 693 5.46 4.68 30.00
C ASP A 693 4.26 4.05 29.30
N ASN A 694 4.14 4.25 27.99
CA ASN A 694 3.01 3.79 27.18
C ASN A 694 3.48 3.07 25.91
N TYR A 695 2.56 2.35 25.26
CA TYR A 695 2.83 1.76 23.95
C TYR A 695 3.08 2.83 22.88
N VAL A 696 4.18 2.71 22.17
CA VAL A 696 4.55 3.55 21.02
C VAL A 696 4.01 2.93 19.74
N ASN A 697 3.35 3.72 18.90
CA ASN A 697 2.84 3.25 17.61
C ASN A 697 3.91 3.38 16.53
N SER A 698 4.19 2.29 15.81
CA SER A 698 4.91 2.35 14.54
C SER A 698 3.91 2.60 13.42
N TYR A 699 4.13 3.66 12.67
CA TYR A 699 3.30 4.04 11.53
C TYR A 699 3.75 3.39 10.21
N GLN A 700 4.87 2.69 10.22
CA GLN A 700 5.41 1.97 9.06
C GLN A 700 5.12 0.47 9.21
N ALA A 701 4.75 -0.17 8.11
CA ALA A 701 4.53 -1.62 8.06
C ALA A 701 5.80 -2.39 8.46
N ASN A 702 6.96 -1.91 8.00
CA ASN A 702 8.29 -2.36 8.38
C ASN A 702 8.81 -1.40 9.44
N GLY A 703 8.61 -1.72 10.71
CA GLY A 703 9.03 -0.90 11.83
C GLY A 703 10.44 -1.24 12.28
N GLU A 704 11.14 -0.23 12.77
CA GLU A 704 12.38 -0.39 13.51
C GLU A 704 12.29 0.38 14.82
N VAL A 705 12.75 -0.23 15.90
CA VAL A 705 12.89 0.41 17.21
C VAL A 705 14.32 0.28 17.68
N ARG A 706 14.87 1.35 18.22
CA ARG A 706 16.20 1.40 18.77
C ARG A 706 16.18 1.95 20.18
N TYR A 707 16.73 1.19 21.11
CA TYR A 707 16.98 1.57 22.50
C TYR A 707 18.49 1.63 22.71
N ALA A 708 19.01 2.79 23.00
CA ALA A 708 20.43 3.02 23.20
C ALA A 708 20.76 3.23 24.68
N ASN A 709 21.92 2.74 25.09
CA ASN A 709 22.44 2.92 26.43
C ASN A 709 21.50 2.47 27.54
N LEU A 710 20.93 1.26 27.40
CA LEU A 710 20.12 0.67 28.44
C LEU A 710 20.94 0.38 29.68
N ASP A 711 20.40 0.74 30.83
CA ASP A 711 21.01 0.44 32.10
C ASP A 711 21.00 -1.07 32.41
N PRO A 712 21.92 -1.59 33.24
CA PRO A 712 21.80 -2.95 33.73
C PRO A 712 20.47 -3.22 34.43
N GLY A 713 19.77 -4.25 33.98
CA GLY A 713 18.40 -4.55 34.47
C GLY A 713 17.72 -5.63 33.69
N ASN A 714 16.46 -5.89 34.06
CA ASN A 714 15.55 -6.78 33.34
C ASN A 714 14.49 -5.95 32.65
N TYR A 715 14.31 -6.18 31.36
CA TYR A 715 13.36 -5.49 30.52
C TYR A 715 12.48 -6.50 29.78
N ILE A 716 11.25 -6.13 29.45
CA ILE A 716 10.35 -6.90 28.61
C ILE A 716 9.96 -6.03 27.43
N LEU A 717 10.43 -6.39 26.23
CA LEU A 717 10.02 -5.73 25.00
C LEU A 717 8.80 -6.44 24.44
N SER A 718 7.67 -5.73 24.44
CA SER A 718 6.35 -6.24 24.03
C SER A 718 5.93 -5.63 22.69
N PHE A 719 5.45 -6.45 21.77
CA PHE A 719 4.92 -6.03 20.47
C PHE A 719 3.48 -6.53 20.30
N ILE A 720 2.60 -5.68 19.80
CA ILE A 720 1.24 -6.02 19.44
C ILE A 720 0.98 -5.57 18.02
N GLY A 721 0.61 -6.48 17.14
CA GLY A 721 0.28 -6.20 15.74
C GLY A 721 -1.21 -5.94 15.54
N ALA A 722 -1.55 -5.09 14.60
CA ALA A 722 -2.88 -4.99 14.03
C ALA A 722 -2.86 -5.38 12.56
N ASN A 723 -3.90 -6.07 12.13
CA ASN A 723 -4.09 -6.40 10.72
C ASN A 723 -4.37 -5.13 9.89
N ALA A 724 -4.47 -5.26 8.59
CA ALA A 724 -4.75 -4.16 7.68
C ALA A 724 -6.10 -3.44 7.96
N ASP A 725 -7.02 -4.09 8.65
CA ASP A 725 -8.30 -3.54 9.08
C ASP A 725 -8.22 -2.81 10.44
N GLY A 726 -7.05 -2.76 11.06
CA GLY A 726 -6.82 -2.10 12.34
C GLY A 726 -7.26 -2.93 13.56
N VAL A 727 -7.55 -4.21 13.38
CA VAL A 727 -7.90 -5.12 14.48
C VAL A 727 -6.63 -5.60 15.16
N TRP A 728 -6.47 -5.23 16.43
CA TRP A 728 -5.31 -5.57 17.23
C TRP A 728 -5.30 -7.03 17.65
N ASN A 729 -4.15 -7.69 17.56
CA ASN A 729 -3.95 -9.05 18.04
C ASN A 729 -4.07 -9.10 19.55
N LYS A 730 -4.73 -10.15 20.06
CA LYS A 730 -4.79 -10.42 21.50
C LYS A 730 -3.50 -11.03 22.04
N LYS A 731 -2.75 -11.75 21.19
CA LYS A 731 -1.47 -12.37 21.55
C LYS A 731 -0.35 -11.35 21.44
N VAL A 732 0.34 -11.10 22.54
CA VAL A 732 1.50 -10.21 22.60
C VAL A 732 2.75 -11.03 22.28
N LYS A 733 3.65 -10.49 21.44
CA LYS A 733 5.00 -11.02 21.26
C LYS A 733 5.90 -10.34 22.27
N GLU A 734 6.54 -11.13 23.14
CA GLU A 734 7.40 -10.64 24.21
C GLU A 734 8.82 -11.17 24.05
N ILE A 735 9.78 -10.32 24.36
CA ILE A 735 11.21 -10.63 24.42
C ILE A 735 11.71 -10.17 25.78
N ASN A 736 12.22 -11.10 26.56
CA ASN A 736 12.86 -10.80 27.84
C ASN A 736 14.32 -10.41 27.58
N ILE A 737 14.70 -9.22 28.00
CA ILE A 737 16.03 -8.69 27.81
C ILE A 737 16.65 -8.47 29.19
N ARG A 738 17.76 -9.14 29.46
CA ARG A 738 18.53 -8.97 30.67
C ARG A 738 19.90 -8.39 30.34
N ILE A 739 20.20 -7.22 30.88
CA ILE A 739 21.51 -6.60 30.78
C ILE A 739 22.21 -6.80 32.14
N ASN A 740 23.29 -7.56 32.12
CA ASN A 740 24.04 -7.85 33.33
C ASN A 740 24.80 -6.60 33.78
N PRO A 741 24.83 -6.30 35.07
CA PRO A 741 25.62 -5.18 35.58
C PRO A 741 27.13 -5.43 35.36
N PRO A 742 27.89 -4.37 35.16
CA PRO A 742 29.35 -4.49 35.12
C PRO A 742 29.87 -5.05 36.45
N TRP A 743 30.97 -5.80 36.39
CA TRP A 743 31.51 -6.50 37.52
C TRP A 743 31.77 -5.56 38.71
N TRP A 744 31.99 -4.28 38.47
CA TRP A 744 32.22 -3.28 39.54
C TRP A 744 30.93 -2.82 40.24
N GLN A 745 29.72 -3.09 39.66
CA GLN A 745 28.42 -2.83 40.32
C GLN A 745 27.91 -4.00 41.14
N LEU A 746 28.61 -5.16 41.08
CA LEU A 746 28.22 -6.31 41.90
C LEU A 746 28.43 -5.97 43.38
N TRP A 747 27.45 -6.26 44.22
CA TRP A 747 27.42 -5.85 45.62
C TRP A 747 28.69 -6.27 46.36
N TYR A 748 29.21 -7.49 46.12
CA TYR A 748 30.44 -7.99 46.72
C TYR A 748 31.68 -7.27 46.19
N VAL A 749 31.69 -6.83 44.94
CA VAL A 749 32.75 -6.04 44.36
C VAL A 749 32.72 -4.60 44.94
N GLN A 750 31.49 -4.02 45.07
CA GLN A 750 31.36 -2.71 45.74
C GLN A 750 31.82 -2.76 47.19
N LEU A 751 31.48 -3.83 47.91
CA LEU A 751 32.04 -4.05 49.23
C LEU A 751 33.57 -4.18 49.20
N ALA A 752 34.11 -4.93 48.22
CA ALA A 752 35.58 -5.00 48.05
C ALA A 752 36.20 -3.66 47.75
N PHE A 753 35.55 -2.81 46.94
CA PHE A 753 36.00 -1.43 46.68
C PHE A 753 35.86 -0.54 47.92
N ILE A 754 34.77 -0.67 48.71
CA ILE A 754 34.61 0.03 49.97
C ILE A 754 35.72 -0.36 50.94
N PHE A 755 35.95 -1.66 51.14
CA PHE A 755 37.06 -2.13 51.98
C PHE A 755 38.40 -1.73 51.41
N GLY A 756 38.59 -1.86 50.06
CA GLY A 756 39.80 -1.40 49.38
C GLY A 756 40.00 0.09 49.51
N SER A 757 38.91 0.90 49.43
CA SER A 757 38.96 2.34 49.63
C SER A 757 39.27 2.72 51.07
N ILE A 758 38.73 1.98 52.03
CA ILE A 758 39.04 2.17 53.46
C ILE A 758 40.52 1.81 53.71
N ALA A 759 40.98 0.69 53.13
CA ALA A 759 42.38 0.25 53.21
C ALA A 759 43.30 1.25 52.47
N LEU A 760 42.85 1.76 51.32
CA LEU A 760 43.57 2.78 50.56
C LEU A 760 43.59 4.11 51.28
N LEU A 761 42.44 4.52 51.88
CA LEU A 761 42.38 5.74 52.72
C LEU A 761 43.33 5.63 53.94
N TRP A 762 43.31 4.44 54.56
CA TRP A 762 44.25 4.15 55.63
C TRP A 762 45.70 4.18 55.14
N TRP A 763 45.97 3.62 53.98
CA TRP A 763 47.28 3.65 53.34
C TRP A 763 47.68 5.05 52.87
N ILE A 764 46.70 5.85 52.29
CA ILE A 764 46.90 7.25 51.92
C ILE A 764 47.18 8.12 53.18
N ILE A 765 46.34 7.94 54.22
CA ILE A 765 46.59 8.64 55.52
C ILE A 765 47.98 8.26 56.07
N LYS A 766 48.33 6.97 56.02
CA LYS A 766 49.60 6.49 56.38
C LYS A 766 50.69 6.97 55.44
N SER A 767 50.37 7.10 54.15
CA SER A 767 51.31 7.57 53.12
C SER A 767 51.41 9.09 53.03
N TYR A 768 50.28 9.79 53.35
CA TYR A 768 50.23 11.27 53.40
C TYR A 768 51.17 11.84 54.48
N TYR A 769 51.26 11.16 55.59
CA TYR A 769 52.26 11.50 56.54
C TYR A 769 53.68 11.24 56.05
N ARG A 770 53.82 10.40 54.96
CA ARG A 770 55.17 10.15 54.33
C ARG A 770 55.40 11.00 53.07
N ARG A 771 54.35 11.61 52.48
CA ARG A 771 54.46 12.22 51.15
C ARG A 771 53.97 13.67 51.08
N LYS A 772 54.44 14.50 52.00
CA LYS A 772 54.34 15.95 51.90
C LYS A 772 55.20 16.55 50.77
N LEU A 773 55.71 15.69 49.89
CA LEU A 773 56.75 16.08 48.90
C LEU A 773 56.44 15.87 47.41
N VAL A 774 55.25 15.41 47.02
CA VAL A 774 54.98 15.20 45.60
C VAL A 774 53.67 15.86 45.19
N LEU A 775 53.63 17.16 45.21
CA LEU A 775 52.46 17.98 44.86
C LEU A 775 52.72 18.93 43.68
N GLN A 776 53.47 18.54 42.71
CA GLN A 776 53.71 19.38 41.54
C GLN A 776 53.31 18.76 40.15
N ASP A 777 52.94 17.51 40.10
CA ASP A 777 52.78 16.85 38.79
C ASP A 777 51.35 16.72 38.24
N TYR A 778 50.38 17.33 38.93
CA TYR A 778 48.97 17.10 38.57
C TYR A 778 48.34 18.14 37.64
N LYS A 779 48.99 19.24 37.30
CA LYS A 779 48.42 20.27 36.43
C LYS A 779 48.49 19.99 34.92
N LEU A 780 49.18 18.93 34.50
CA LEU A 780 49.41 18.69 33.08
C LEU A 780 48.41 17.72 32.42
N ARG A 781 47.54 17.06 33.20
CA ARG A 781 46.62 16.05 32.63
C ARG A 781 45.23 16.58 32.29
N GLU A 782 44.84 17.76 32.76
CA GLU A 782 43.50 18.31 32.53
C GLU A 782 43.29 18.83 31.10
N GLN A 783 44.34 19.20 30.40
CA GLN A 783 44.23 19.74 29.06
C GLN A 783 44.02 18.70 27.95
N LYS A 784 44.35 17.43 28.20
CA LYS A 784 44.20 16.38 27.18
C LYS A 784 42.76 15.83 27.02
N LEU A 785 41.96 15.90 28.08
CA LEU A 785 40.61 15.33 28.08
C LEU A 785 39.59 16.17 27.29
N ILE A 786 39.85 17.46 27.10
CA ILE A 786 38.94 18.39 26.42
C ILE A 786 38.97 18.14 24.90
N ILE A 787 40.12 17.74 24.36
CA ILE A 787 40.31 17.55 22.90
C ILE A 787 39.62 16.27 22.39
N GLU A 788 39.56 15.22 23.23
CA GLU A 788 38.92 13.96 22.83
C GLU A 788 37.37 14.06 22.74
N LYS A 789 36.77 14.90 23.60
CA LYS A 789 35.32 15.06 23.62
C LYS A 789 34.79 15.77 22.39
N GLN A 790 35.56 16.66 21.78
CA GLN A 790 35.17 17.35 20.56
C GLN A 790 35.24 16.46 19.31
N LYS A 791 36.16 15.51 19.26
CA LYS A 791 36.27 14.56 18.13
C LYS A 791 35.05 13.60 18.02
N ALA A 792 34.59 13.09 19.17
CA ALA A 792 33.46 12.13 19.21
C ALA A 792 32.14 12.73 18.72
N LEU A 793 31.90 14.02 18.94
CA LEU A 793 30.69 14.72 18.51
C LEU A 793 30.62 14.91 16.96
N THR A 794 31.78 15.04 16.32
CA THR A 794 31.85 15.24 14.86
C THR A 794 31.67 13.93 14.12
N GLU A 795 32.16 12.82 14.66
CA GLU A 795 31.99 11.48 14.06
C GLU A 795 30.51 11.01 14.15
N GLU A 796 29.80 11.34 15.24
CA GLU A 796 28.41 10.96 15.41
C GLU A 796 27.46 11.66 14.42
N ARG A 797 27.68 12.94 14.12
CA ARG A 797 26.93 13.67 13.09
C ARG A 797 27.12 13.07 11.69
N LYS A 798 28.35 12.60 11.39
CA LYS A 798 28.68 12.00 10.11
C LYS A 798 28.00 10.64 9.93
N ARG A 799 27.87 9.86 10.99
CA ARG A 799 27.18 8.56 11.02
C ARG A 799 25.68 8.70 10.75
N ILE A 800 25.02 9.63 11.46
CA ILE A 800 23.57 9.86 11.31
C ILE A 800 23.20 10.28 9.88
N ALA A 801 24.05 11.12 9.25
CA ALA A 801 23.83 11.55 7.87
C ALA A 801 23.97 10.38 6.85
N GLY A 802 24.89 9.45 7.12
CA GLY A 802 25.08 8.23 6.30
C GLY A 802 23.90 7.26 6.39
N GLU A 803 23.46 6.93 7.59
CA GLU A 803 22.35 5.98 7.82
C GLU A 803 21.02 6.49 7.23
N MET A 804 20.74 7.80 7.36
CA MET A 804 19.57 8.40 6.73
C MET A 804 19.61 8.33 5.18
N HIS A 805 20.82 8.38 4.59
CA HIS A 805 20.97 8.30 3.13
C HIS A 805 20.64 6.88 2.60
N ASP A 806 21.12 5.86 3.28
CA ASP A 806 21.06 4.49 2.78
C ASP A 806 19.67 3.85 3.02
N ASP A 807 19.08 4.03 4.19
CA ASP A 807 17.82 3.38 4.54
C ASP A 807 16.58 4.07 3.93
N LEU A 808 16.49 5.38 4.05
CA LEU A 808 15.31 6.11 3.52
C LEU A 808 15.46 6.44 2.04
N GLY A 809 16.70 6.75 1.57
CA GLY A 809 16.97 7.08 0.18
C GLY A 809 16.77 5.91 -0.77
N GLY A 810 17.24 4.72 -0.37
CA GLY A 810 17.08 3.48 -1.13
C GLY A 810 15.62 3.07 -1.31
N GLY A 811 14.84 3.13 -0.22
CA GLY A 811 13.42 2.78 -0.25
C GLY A 811 12.59 3.70 -1.16
N LEU A 812 12.76 5.00 -1.01
CA LEU A 812 12.03 6.00 -1.81
C LEU A 812 12.47 5.98 -3.28
N THR A 813 13.74 5.72 -3.57
CA THR A 813 14.27 5.57 -4.93
C THR A 813 13.70 4.33 -5.61
N THR A 814 13.50 3.25 -4.86
CA THR A 814 12.87 2.02 -5.35
C THR A 814 11.40 2.25 -5.68
N ILE A 815 10.66 2.96 -4.82
CA ILE A 815 9.25 3.33 -5.09
C ILE A 815 9.17 4.20 -6.35
N LYS A 816 10.04 5.21 -6.49
CA LYS A 816 10.13 6.04 -7.70
C LYS A 816 10.39 5.20 -8.95
N PHE A 817 11.39 4.30 -8.89
CA PHE A 817 11.76 3.46 -10.02
C PHE A 817 10.64 2.51 -10.41
N LEU A 818 10.00 1.87 -9.45
CA LEU A 818 8.86 0.98 -9.67
C LEU A 818 7.66 1.72 -10.26
N SER A 819 7.36 2.92 -9.74
CA SER A 819 6.28 3.78 -10.25
C SER A 819 6.58 4.28 -11.66
N HIS A 820 7.81 4.70 -11.92
CA HIS A 820 8.24 5.15 -13.26
C HIS A 820 8.24 4.00 -14.28
N ARG A 821 8.64 2.79 -13.85
CA ARG A 821 8.58 1.58 -14.67
C ARG A 821 7.13 1.13 -14.95
N ALA A 822 6.24 1.33 -14.00
CA ALA A 822 4.82 1.10 -14.18
C ALA A 822 4.20 2.15 -15.14
N LEU A 823 4.64 3.40 -15.07
CA LEU A 823 4.22 4.50 -15.93
C LEU A 823 4.47 4.21 -17.44
N THR A 824 5.63 3.60 -17.74
CA THR A 824 5.97 3.25 -19.15
C THR A 824 5.15 2.10 -19.72
N LYS A 825 4.32 1.45 -18.91
CA LYS A 825 3.50 0.28 -19.27
C LYS A 825 2.00 0.49 -19.04
N ALA A 826 1.62 1.63 -18.50
CA ALA A 826 0.23 1.97 -18.26
C ALA A 826 -0.54 2.10 -19.56
N ALA A 827 -1.65 1.40 -19.65
CA ALA A 827 -2.46 1.30 -20.87
C ALA A 827 -3.54 2.40 -20.96
N SER A 828 -3.84 3.09 -19.86
CA SER A 828 -4.80 4.20 -19.82
C SER A 828 -4.14 5.50 -19.36
N GLU A 829 -4.71 6.62 -19.79
CA GLU A 829 -4.21 7.96 -19.41
C GLU A 829 -4.38 8.23 -17.90
N ASP A 830 -5.37 7.62 -17.29
CA ASP A 830 -5.66 7.78 -15.86
C ASP A 830 -4.67 6.99 -14.98
N GLU A 831 -4.28 5.80 -15.41
CA GLU A 831 -3.21 5.04 -14.75
C GLU A 831 -1.87 5.79 -14.85
N LYS A 832 -1.60 6.43 -15.98
CA LYS A 832 -0.40 7.26 -16.16
C LYS A 832 -0.39 8.41 -15.16
N ASN A 833 -1.50 9.13 -15.01
CA ASN A 833 -1.59 10.26 -14.10
C ASN A 833 -1.37 9.87 -12.63
N ILE A 834 -1.90 8.72 -12.20
CA ILE A 834 -1.68 8.21 -10.84
C ILE A 834 -0.21 7.85 -10.62
N LEU A 835 0.38 7.13 -11.58
CA LEU A 835 1.78 6.70 -11.49
C LEU A 835 2.74 7.87 -11.62
N GLU A 836 2.40 8.88 -12.41
CA GLU A 836 3.13 10.16 -12.46
C GLU A 836 3.09 10.88 -11.11
N ASN A 837 1.92 10.93 -10.46
CA ASN A 837 1.79 11.54 -9.14
C ASN A 837 2.57 10.79 -8.07
N ILE A 838 2.56 9.45 -8.08
CA ILE A 838 3.37 8.64 -7.17
C ILE A 838 4.85 8.88 -7.44
N THR A 839 5.27 8.89 -8.71
CA THR A 839 6.64 9.15 -9.12
C THR A 839 7.08 10.55 -8.70
N LYS A 840 6.23 11.54 -8.93
CA LYS A 840 6.47 12.95 -8.58
C LYS A 840 6.55 13.15 -7.06
N LYS A 841 5.66 12.51 -6.30
CA LYS A 841 5.63 12.57 -4.83
C LYS A 841 6.84 11.86 -4.23
N SER A 842 7.20 10.69 -4.73
CA SER A 842 8.40 9.95 -4.31
C SER A 842 9.65 10.75 -4.64
N GLN A 843 9.73 11.35 -5.83
CA GLN A 843 10.82 12.25 -6.21
C GLN A 843 10.93 13.44 -5.26
N GLN A 844 9.81 14.05 -4.90
CA GLN A 844 9.78 15.20 -3.98
C GLN A 844 10.27 14.80 -2.57
N LEU A 845 9.90 13.60 -2.09
CA LEU A 845 10.37 13.08 -0.81
C LEU A 845 11.89 12.80 -0.84
N VAL A 846 12.40 12.20 -1.92
CA VAL A 846 13.85 11.98 -2.12
C VAL A 846 14.59 13.32 -2.13
N THR A 847 14.05 14.32 -2.83
CA THR A 847 14.66 15.66 -2.90
C THR A 847 14.69 16.32 -1.52
N ASN A 848 13.57 16.31 -0.80
CA ASN A 848 13.50 16.89 0.55
C ASN A 848 14.46 16.21 1.54
N MET A 849 14.61 14.88 1.42
CA MET A 849 15.53 14.12 2.25
C MET A 849 16.98 14.44 1.90
N SER A 850 17.30 14.54 0.60
CA SER A 850 18.63 14.94 0.15
C SER A 850 19.02 16.33 0.64
N GLU A 851 18.05 17.26 0.70
CA GLU A 851 18.24 18.61 1.25
C GLU A 851 18.57 18.57 2.76
N ILE A 852 17.90 17.69 3.52
CA ILE A 852 18.18 17.54 4.96
C ILE A 852 19.55 16.93 5.18
N ILE A 853 19.88 15.88 4.44
CA ILE A 853 21.18 15.18 4.53
C ILE A 853 22.30 16.14 4.16
N TRP A 854 22.14 16.88 3.05
CA TRP A 854 23.14 17.89 2.64
C TRP A 854 23.32 18.97 3.72
N ALA A 855 22.23 19.40 4.38
CA ALA A 855 22.29 20.36 5.46
C ALA A 855 22.98 19.84 6.73
N MET A 856 22.93 18.53 7.00
CA MET A 856 23.52 17.90 8.19
C MET A 856 24.99 17.44 7.98
N ASN A 857 25.43 17.29 6.74
CA ASN A 857 26.79 16.78 6.45
C ASN A 857 27.83 17.86 6.63
N ALA A 858 28.74 17.63 7.58
CA ALA A 858 29.82 18.55 7.94
C ALA A 858 30.89 18.73 6.84
N ASP A 859 30.99 17.81 5.87
CA ASP A 859 31.96 17.90 4.78
C ASP A 859 31.65 19.09 3.81
N TYR A 860 30.49 19.70 3.92
CA TYR A 860 30.03 20.82 3.11
C TYR A 860 29.89 22.14 3.91
N ASP A 861 30.47 22.23 5.11
CA ASP A 861 30.34 23.38 6.00
C ASP A 861 31.16 24.59 5.54
N ASP A 862 31.15 24.87 4.24
CA ASP A 862 31.82 26.02 3.64
C ASP A 862 30.88 26.80 2.69
N MET A 863 31.23 28.05 2.42
CA MET A 863 30.46 28.96 1.58
C MET A 863 30.47 28.51 0.10
N ASP A 864 31.56 27.96 -0.39
CA ASP A 864 31.69 27.46 -1.77
C ASP A 864 30.68 26.35 -2.05
N SER A 865 30.55 25.44 -1.10
CA SER A 865 29.57 24.35 -1.15
C SER A 865 28.13 24.86 -1.18
N LEU A 866 27.79 25.90 -0.42
CA LEU A 866 26.46 26.54 -0.48
C LEU A 866 26.21 27.18 -1.85
N ILE A 867 27.16 27.94 -2.37
CA ILE A 867 27.06 28.61 -3.67
C ILE A 867 26.90 27.59 -4.80
N ALA A 868 27.69 26.51 -4.78
CA ALA A 868 27.60 25.44 -5.76
C ALA A 868 26.26 24.70 -5.69
N TYR A 869 25.79 24.42 -4.47
CA TYR A 869 24.51 23.74 -4.25
C TYR A 869 23.33 24.60 -4.71
N THR A 870 23.31 25.86 -4.37
CA THR A 870 22.25 26.81 -4.79
C THR A 870 22.23 27.01 -6.30
N ARG A 871 23.41 27.07 -6.96
CA ARG A 871 23.52 27.15 -8.42
C ARG A 871 22.87 25.95 -9.10
N ARG A 872 23.24 24.74 -8.63
CA ARG A 872 22.70 23.50 -9.19
C ARG A 872 21.19 23.43 -9.01
N TYR A 873 20.71 23.73 -7.81
CA TYR A 873 19.28 23.73 -7.51
C TYR A 873 18.51 24.73 -8.38
N ALA A 874 19.00 25.98 -8.47
CA ALA A 874 18.33 27.03 -9.22
C ALA A 874 18.29 26.72 -10.73
N ALA A 875 19.40 26.23 -11.30
CA ALA A 875 19.48 25.86 -12.71
C ALA A 875 18.52 24.69 -13.02
N GLU A 876 18.49 23.65 -12.19
CA GLU A 876 17.63 22.50 -12.36
C GLU A 876 16.15 22.85 -12.18
N TYR A 877 15.84 23.69 -11.21
CA TYR A 877 14.47 24.09 -10.89
C TYR A 877 13.89 25.02 -11.97
N LEU A 878 14.61 26.06 -12.35
CA LEU A 878 14.12 27.08 -13.30
C LEU A 878 14.08 26.58 -14.75
N SER A 879 14.94 25.63 -15.12
CA SER A 879 14.91 25.00 -16.45
C SER A 879 13.60 24.25 -16.72
N GLN A 880 12.92 23.75 -15.69
CA GLN A 880 11.62 23.09 -15.83
C GLN A 880 10.50 24.05 -16.27
N PHE A 881 10.72 25.34 -16.12
CA PHE A 881 9.76 26.40 -16.45
C PHE A 881 10.25 27.32 -17.57
N GLU A 882 11.28 26.90 -18.33
CA GLU A 882 11.87 27.61 -19.44
C GLU A 882 12.43 29.00 -19.06
N ILE A 883 12.76 29.21 -17.79
CA ILE A 883 13.31 30.45 -17.27
C ILE A 883 14.84 30.39 -17.34
N VAL A 884 15.44 31.36 -18.02
CA VAL A 884 16.90 31.46 -18.15
C VAL A 884 17.51 31.86 -16.81
N PHE A 885 18.38 31.02 -16.27
CA PHE A 885 19.06 31.28 -15.01
C PHE A 885 20.53 31.64 -15.20
N LYS A 886 20.98 32.67 -14.54
CA LYS A 886 22.39 33.05 -14.43
C LYS A 886 22.78 33.27 -12.99
N GLN A 887 23.94 32.77 -12.57
CA GLN A 887 24.50 33.08 -11.26
C GLN A 887 25.83 33.83 -11.41
N GLU A 888 25.95 34.92 -10.70
CA GLU A 888 27.14 35.76 -10.65
C GLU A 888 27.68 35.82 -9.22
N VAL A 889 29.00 35.71 -9.08
CA VAL A 889 29.68 35.85 -7.81
C VAL A 889 30.72 36.92 -7.93
N HIS A 890 30.66 37.96 -7.12
CA HIS A 890 31.52 39.14 -7.16
C HIS A 890 32.26 39.31 -5.83
N GLY A 891 33.54 39.60 -5.88
CA GLY A 891 34.47 39.69 -4.76
C GLY A 891 35.16 38.36 -4.46
N ASP A 892 36.18 38.38 -3.63
CA ASP A 892 36.90 37.17 -3.23
C ASP A 892 36.03 36.37 -2.28
N ILE A 893 35.83 35.09 -2.58
CA ILE A 893 35.08 34.20 -1.66
C ILE A 893 35.91 33.98 -0.39
N ILE A 894 35.51 34.65 0.67
CA ILE A 894 36.13 34.49 1.98
C ILE A 894 35.86 33.07 2.48
N LYS A 895 36.87 32.38 2.98
CA LYS A 895 36.70 31.07 3.61
C LYS A 895 35.84 31.21 4.88
N ILE A 896 34.53 31.12 4.72
CA ILE A 896 33.54 31.18 5.79
C ILE A 896 33.14 29.74 6.10
N SER A 897 33.41 29.32 7.34
CA SER A 897 32.84 28.06 7.85
C SER A 897 31.37 28.27 8.19
N LEU A 898 30.48 27.64 7.42
CA LEU A 898 29.05 27.85 7.52
C LEU A 898 28.38 26.59 8.09
N GLY A 899 28.08 26.61 9.39
CA GLY A 899 27.43 25.46 10.05
C GLY A 899 26.09 25.08 9.40
N GLY A 900 25.75 23.79 9.47
CA GLY A 900 24.61 23.20 8.76
C GLY A 900 23.27 23.90 8.93
N GLU A 901 22.96 24.47 10.10
CA GLU A 901 21.73 25.22 10.33
C GLU A 901 21.71 26.57 9.59
N LYS A 902 22.84 27.29 9.62
CA LYS A 902 22.96 28.56 8.90
C LYS A 902 22.90 28.34 7.39
N ARG A 903 23.63 27.35 6.91
CA ARG A 903 23.62 26.90 5.51
C ARG A 903 22.21 26.56 5.03
N ARG A 904 21.49 25.78 5.82
CA ARG A 904 20.09 25.42 5.55
C ARG A 904 19.18 26.64 5.46
N ASN A 905 19.30 27.58 6.39
CA ASN A 905 18.44 28.75 6.39
C ASN A 905 18.67 29.63 5.16
N ILE A 906 19.93 29.86 4.78
CA ILE A 906 20.25 30.62 3.55
C ILE A 906 19.72 29.88 2.31
N PHE A 907 19.93 28.58 2.21
CA PHE A 907 19.44 27.81 1.08
C PHE A 907 17.91 27.87 0.96
N LEU A 908 17.18 27.72 2.09
CA LEU A 908 15.72 27.76 2.09
C LEU A 908 15.17 29.14 1.71
N VAL A 909 15.86 30.22 2.05
CA VAL A 909 15.50 31.58 1.63
C VAL A 909 15.65 31.72 0.11
N ILE A 910 16.74 31.26 -0.46
CA ILE A 910 16.98 31.29 -1.92
C ILE A 910 15.95 30.41 -2.63
N LYS A 911 15.71 29.22 -2.13
CA LYS A 911 14.70 28.28 -2.65
C LYS A 911 13.32 28.94 -2.71
N GLU A 912 12.90 29.57 -1.62
CA GLU A 912 11.60 30.26 -1.53
C GLU A 912 11.52 31.44 -2.48
N ALA A 913 12.60 32.22 -2.62
CA ALA A 913 12.66 33.31 -3.57
C ALA A 913 12.48 32.82 -5.01
N LEU A 914 13.16 31.72 -5.40
CA LEU A 914 13.03 31.10 -6.73
C LEU A 914 11.63 30.52 -6.97
N HIS A 915 11.03 29.93 -5.92
CA HIS A 915 9.64 29.45 -6.00
C HIS A 915 8.66 30.61 -6.26
N ASN A 916 8.89 31.75 -5.61
CA ASN A 916 8.07 32.93 -5.82
C ASN A 916 8.19 33.50 -7.22
N VAL A 917 9.39 33.46 -7.81
CA VAL A 917 9.58 33.86 -9.21
C VAL A 917 8.76 33.00 -10.15
N VAL A 918 8.88 31.68 -10.05
CA VAL A 918 8.13 30.72 -10.89
C VAL A 918 6.62 30.88 -10.72
N LYS A 919 6.18 31.09 -9.49
CA LYS A 919 4.75 31.10 -9.17
C LYS A 919 4.06 32.43 -9.45
N HIS A 920 4.79 33.54 -9.37
CA HIS A 920 4.19 34.88 -9.31
C HIS A 920 4.76 35.89 -10.29
N ALA A 921 6.01 35.72 -10.75
CA ALA A 921 6.68 36.79 -11.47
C ALA A 921 6.42 36.78 -12.99
N GLU A 922 6.08 35.65 -13.59
CA GLU A 922 6.01 35.46 -15.05
C GLU A 922 7.33 35.92 -15.74
N ALA A 923 8.44 35.66 -15.10
CA ALA A 923 9.76 36.10 -15.55
C ALA A 923 10.29 35.15 -16.60
N SER A 924 11.07 35.74 -17.56
CA SER A 924 11.81 34.98 -18.56
C SER A 924 13.25 34.70 -18.12
N ARG A 925 13.75 35.48 -17.17
CA ARG A 925 15.12 35.40 -16.70
C ARG A 925 15.26 35.68 -15.23
N VAL A 926 16.13 34.88 -14.58
CA VAL A 926 16.50 35.08 -13.16
C VAL A 926 18.01 35.18 -13.04
N ILE A 927 18.46 36.13 -12.25
CA ILE A 927 19.87 36.31 -11.91
C ILE A 927 20.03 36.23 -10.40
N SER A 928 20.84 35.29 -9.93
CA SER A 928 21.28 35.22 -8.55
C SER A 928 22.69 35.81 -8.43
N LYS A 929 22.87 36.81 -7.57
CA LYS A 929 24.17 37.44 -7.34
C LYS A 929 24.62 37.26 -5.89
N PHE A 930 25.82 36.81 -5.73
CA PHE A 930 26.53 36.79 -4.45
C PHE A 930 27.63 37.83 -4.47
N GLU A 931 27.50 38.84 -3.67
CA GLU A 931 28.49 39.93 -3.60
C GLU A 931 29.13 39.97 -2.21
N PHE A 932 30.43 39.71 -2.16
CA PHE A 932 31.22 39.72 -0.96
C PHE A 932 31.91 41.08 -0.79
N THR A 933 31.69 41.69 0.36
CA THR A 933 32.44 42.86 0.83
C THR A 933 33.24 42.49 2.08
N THR A 934 34.05 43.37 2.59
CA THR A 934 34.88 43.14 3.79
C THR A 934 34.04 42.74 5.03
N HIS A 935 32.77 43.20 5.14
CA HIS A 935 31.92 42.99 6.34
C HIS A 935 30.61 42.26 6.03
N HIS A 936 30.13 42.27 4.80
CA HIS A 936 28.78 41.80 4.48
C HIS A 936 28.82 40.91 3.23
N LEU A 937 27.92 39.89 3.28
CA LEU A 937 27.50 39.12 2.13
C LEU A 937 26.13 39.64 1.69
N TYR A 938 26.02 40.05 0.42
CA TYR A 938 24.74 40.36 -0.21
C TYR A 938 24.37 39.22 -1.17
N ILE A 939 23.19 38.67 -0.96
CA ILE A 939 22.60 37.70 -1.86
C ILE A 939 21.43 38.41 -2.56
N LYS A 940 21.48 38.56 -3.89
CA LYS A 940 20.41 39.22 -4.64
C LYS A 940 19.80 38.22 -5.60
N ILE A 941 18.48 38.11 -5.57
CA ILE A 941 17.68 37.37 -6.54
C ILE A 941 16.90 38.39 -7.36
N ILE A 942 17.17 38.40 -8.65
CA ILE A 942 16.68 39.43 -9.59
C ILE A 942 15.90 38.68 -10.68
N ASP A 943 14.69 39.03 -10.89
CA ASP A 943 13.89 38.58 -12.03
C ASP A 943 13.44 39.76 -12.91
N ASP A 944 13.09 39.44 -14.14
CA ASP A 944 12.57 40.39 -15.12
C ASP A 944 11.05 40.35 -15.26
N GLY A 945 10.37 39.83 -14.22
CA GLY A 945 8.96 39.62 -14.24
C GLY A 945 8.12 40.86 -13.91
N LYS A 946 6.82 40.64 -13.68
CA LYS A 946 5.84 41.74 -13.50
C LYS A 946 5.95 42.49 -12.16
N GLY A 947 6.83 42.02 -11.24
CA GLY A 947 7.00 42.65 -9.92
C GLY A 947 5.79 42.44 -8.98
N ILE A 948 5.78 43.21 -7.90
CA ILE A 948 4.67 43.25 -6.92
C ILE A 948 3.75 44.44 -7.27
N PRO A 949 2.41 44.29 -7.30
CA PRO A 949 1.48 45.42 -7.54
C PRO A 949 1.69 46.55 -6.52
N GLY A 950 1.67 47.82 -7.03
CA GLY A 950 2.03 49.03 -6.26
C GLY A 950 1.15 49.32 -5.02
N GLU A 951 1.66 50.22 -4.17
CA GLU A 951 1.10 50.62 -2.86
C GLU A 951 -0.40 50.96 -2.91
N GLY A 952 -1.23 50.15 -2.26
CA GLY A 952 -2.68 50.38 -2.10
C GLY A 952 -3.43 49.37 -1.26
N GLU A 953 -2.93 48.12 -1.11
CA GLU A 953 -3.62 47.11 -0.30
C GLU A 953 -2.68 46.42 0.69
N THR A 954 -2.78 46.84 1.93
CA THR A 954 -2.07 46.29 3.10
C THR A 954 -2.63 44.94 3.46
N ASN A 955 -2.37 43.86 2.69
CA ASN A 955 -2.52 42.45 3.16
C ASN A 955 -2.00 41.40 2.17
N TYR A 956 -1.02 41.70 1.28
CA TYR A 956 -0.46 40.74 0.34
C TYR A 956 0.94 40.23 0.69
N PHE A 957 1.35 40.24 1.95
CA PHE A 957 2.54 39.50 2.35
C PHE A 957 2.20 38.03 2.53
N GLY A 958 2.22 37.26 1.45
CA GLY A 958 2.10 35.82 1.51
C GLY A 958 3.14 35.22 2.48
N ASN A 959 2.83 34.07 3.09
CA ASN A 959 3.68 33.39 4.09
C ASN A 959 5.14 33.21 3.65
N GLY A 960 5.41 33.17 2.35
CA GLY A 960 6.76 33.02 1.77
C GLY A 960 7.69 34.18 2.10
N LEU A 961 7.27 35.44 1.90
CA LEU A 961 8.10 36.60 2.20
C LEU A 961 8.38 36.75 3.69
N LYS A 962 7.37 36.49 4.52
CA LYS A 962 7.50 36.49 5.98
C LYS A 962 8.49 35.41 6.44
N ASN A 963 8.38 34.19 5.92
CA ASN A 963 9.29 33.09 6.22
C ASN A 963 10.74 33.39 5.81
N MET A 964 10.95 34.05 4.66
CA MET A 964 12.29 34.46 4.24
C MET A 964 12.85 35.51 5.20
N GLN A 965 12.05 36.49 5.60
CA GLN A 965 12.47 37.52 6.55
C GLN A 965 12.81 36.91 7.92
N GLU A 966 11.98 36.01 8.43
CA GLU A 966 12.23 35.30 9.71
C GLU A 966 13.51 34.44 9.67
N ARG A 967 13.82 33.81 8.54
CA ARG A 967 15.05 33.01 8.39
C ARG A 967 16.29 33.86 8.28
N ILE A 968 16.21 35.00 7.61
CA ILE A 968 17.32 35.95 7.47
C ILE A 968 17.58 36.65 8.81
N SER A 969 16.53 37.00 9.56
CA SER A 969 16.70 37.58 10.89
C SER A 969 17.32 36.61 11.91
N LYS A 970 17.09 35.28 11.77
CA LYS A 970 17.81 34.26 12.58
C LYS A 970 19.32 34.20 12.30
N LEU A 971 19.77 34.86 11.25
CA LEU A 971 21.18 34.99 10.88
C LEU A 971 21.70 36.40 11.10
N ASP A 972 20.96 37.22 11.90
CA ASP A 972 21.21 38.65 12.12
C ASP A 972 21.32 39.46 10.84
N GLY A 973 20.60 39.04 9.79
CA GLY A 973 20.57 39.68 8.48
C GLY A 973 19.32 40.49 8.27
N THR A 974 19.32 41.28 7.19
CA THR A 974 18.19 42.09 6.73
C THR A 974 17.79 41.73 5.32
N MET A 975 16.50 41.88 5.05
CA MET A 975 15.92 41.67 3.72
C MET A 975 15.35 42.98 3.17
N GLU A 976 15.68 43.31 1.96
CA GLU A 976 15.20 44.49 1.23
C GLU A 976 14.59 44.05 -0.11
N ILE A 977 13.49 44.71 -0.50
CA ILE A 977 12.80 44.43 -1.77
C ILE A 977 12.88 45.68 -2.61
N LYS A 978 13.37 45.53 -3.87
CA LYS A 978 13.43 46.62 -4.85
C LYS A 978 12.70 46.23 -6.13
N GLN A 979 12.01 47.16 -6.74
CA GLN A 979 11.28 46.98 -7.98
C GLN A 979 11.78 48.00 -9.00
N SER A 980 12.39 47.47 -10.09
CA SER A 980 12.84 48.29 -11.25
C SER A 980 12.95 47.37 -12.49
N GLY A 981 11.85 47.26 -13.24
CA GLY A 981 11.82 46.38 -14.44
C GLY A 981 11.83 44.86 -14.12
N GLY A 982 11.23 44.48 -12.96
CA GLY A 982 11.19 43.16 -12.33
C GLY A 982 11.36 43.29 -10.83
N LEU A 983 11.44 42.20 -10.11
CA LEU A 983 11.63 42.18 -8.67
C LEU A 983 13.08 41.87 -8.32
N THR A 984 13.62 42.57 -7.33
CA THR A 984 14.93 42.28 -6.75
C THR A 984 14.78 42.06 -5.24
N LEU A 985 15.05 40.87 -4.79
CA LEU A 985 15.17 40.54 -3.36
C LEU A 985 16.66 40.65 -2.98
N ILE A 986 16.96 41.41 -1.95
CA ILE A 986 18.32 41.61 -1.46
C ILE A 986 18.37 41.14 -0.01
N PHE A 987 19.21 40.15 0.27
CA PHE A 987 19.49 39.65 1.61
C PHE A 987 20.91 40.12 2.00
N LYS A 988 21.02 40.86 3.08
CA LYS A 988 22.27 41.34 3.61
C LYS A 988 22.59 40.61 4.90
N LEU A 989 23.76 39.96 4.95
CA LEU A 989 24.24 39.15 6.07
C LEU A 989 25.62 39.65 6.51
N GLU A 990 25.88 39.72 7.81
CA GLU A 990 27.21 40.05 8.34
C GLU A 990 28.13 38.83 8.31
N ILE A 991 29.28 38.96 7.69
CA ILE A 991 30.25 37.86 7.55
C ILE A 991 30.75 37.37 8.91
N LYS A 992 30.91 38.27 9.91
CA LYS A 992 31.32 37.92 11.26
C LYS A 992 30.33 36.94 11.90
N ASN A 993 29.03 37.19 11.74
CA ASN A 993 28.00 36.34 12.34
C ASN A 993 27.81 35.02 11.59
N LEU A 994 28.16 34.95 10.32
CA LEU A 994 28.19 33.72 9.54
C LEU A 994 29.30 32.76 10.01
N ASN A 995 30.47 33.31 10.37
CA ASN A 995 31.66 32.55 10.75
C ASN A 995 31.68 32.10 12.22
N SER A 996 30.69 32.48 13.04
CA SER A 996 30.59 32.02 14.44
C SER A 996 30.11 30.56 14.45
N VAL A 997 30.91 29.70 15.05
CA VAL A 997 30.61 28.28 15.31
C VAL A 997 29.46 28.13 16.32
#